data_b2055962194dabe102b21e3a0a92d3c4
#
_entry.id   b2055962194dabe102b21e3a0a92d3c4
#
_cell.length_a   1.000
_cell.length_b   1.000
_cell.length_c   1.000
_cell.angle_alpha   90.00
_cell.angle_beta   90.00
_cell.angle_gamma   90.00
#
_symmetry.space_group_name_H-M   'P 1'
#
loop_
_entity.id
_entity.type
_entity.pdbx_description
1 polymer ?
#
loop_
_entity_poly.entity_id
_entity_poly.type
_entity_poly.pdbx_seq_one_letter_code
_entity_poly.pdbx_strand_id
1 'polypeptide(L)'
;MSAAPQVQAPRIRLIFGALMLVLLLASLDQTIVATALPTIVGELGGIEHLSWVVTAYLLASTVVGPLYGKFGDIYGRKIVLQIAIVIFLVGSALCGLAQNMGELIAFRALQGIGGGGLIVTTIAVIGDIIPPRERGRYQGFFGAVFGVSTVIGPLLGGFFVDHLTWRWIFYVNLPIGGLALVVIGAVFHSRHAQVRHQIDYLGAALLAGGLSAIVLFTSLGGTTWPWDSVQIVGLMVAGALLIVGFLLVERRASEPIVPLELFRNRIFVVTSAVGFIVGFALFGAVTYLPLYLQIVKGHSPSSSGLLLTPMMAGLLVTSVGSGQLITRFGRYRPFPIAGTALMTLAMFLLSGIGVSMPVWLTAIYMLVLGFGLGMTMQVLVLAAQNAVPYELLGVATSGSTLSRQVGGSIGVSIFGAIFANRLATNLHELLPRGVRPPAAAAPSLVNALPPAVHAAYVEAFAASLRPVFMAAAGVSLFAFALTWLLREIPLRQSARAEGVAETFAMPREAESLPELERIVATLARRENHWRVYQRLAERAELDLSPAEVWLLARLGEGAELDLSDEHLAAARDALGARGLLEDGRLQPEGEAAYARIVEARREGLAELLDGWEPERHDDVRAMLDRLSRELVAEVPQTASATIVPPRGRSSVG
;
A
#
# COMPACT_ATOMS: atom_id res chain seq x y z
N MET A 1 10.92 -19.15 -33.25
CA MET A 1 9.79 -18.96 -32.32
C MET A 1 10.28 -19.29 -30.92
N SER A 2 10.81 -18.31 -30.22
CA SER A 2 11.11 -18.45 -28.79
C SER A 2 10.24 -17.43 -28.08
N ALA A 3 9.26 -17.93 -27.31
CA ALA A 3 8.34 -17.11 -26.53
C ALA A 3 9.17 -16.25 -25.55
N ALA A 4 8.96 -14.94 -25.59
CA ALA A 4 9.44 -14.05 -24.52
C ALA A 4 9.06 -14.65 -23.16
N PRO A 5 9.89 -14.59 -22.13
CA PRO A 5 9.58 -15.16 -20.84
C PRO A 5 8.42 -14.35 -20.23
N GLN A 6 7.20 -14.76 -20.53
CA GLN A 6 6.08 -14.52 -19.64
C GLN A 6 6.56 -15.04 -18.29
N VAL A 7 6.59 -14.19 -17.26
CA VAL A 7 6.77 -14.68 -15.89
C VAL A 7 5.69 -15.73 -15.72
N GLN A 8 6.09 -16.99 -15.75
CA GLN A 8 5.16 -18.12 -15.85
C GLN A 8 4.18 -17.98 -14.68
N ALA A 9 2.89 -18.06 -14.95
CA ALA A 9 1.81 -17.94 -13.94
C ALA A 9 2.08 -18.72 -12.62
N PRO A 10 2.73 -19.91 -12.64
CA PRO A 10 3.14 -20.60 -11.42
C PRO A 10 4.17 -19.83 -10.59
N ARG A 11 5.09 -19.06 -11.21
CA ARG A 11 6.09 -18.26 -10.45
C ARG A 11 5.45 -17.09 -9.71
N ILE A 12 4.48 -16.40 -10.31
CA ILE A 12 3.75 -15.31 -9.64
C ILE A 12 2.99 -15.85 -8.43
N ARG A 13 2.35 -17.02 -8.52
CA ARG A 13 1.62 -17.64 -7.41
C ARG A 13 2.54 -18.02 -6.25
N LEU A 14 3.75 -18.53 -6.53
CA LEU A 14 4.73 -18.87 -5.51
C LEU A 14 5.28 -17.62 -4.81
N ILE A 15 5.61 -16.56 -5.57
CA ILE A 15 6.06 -15.29 -5.00
C ILE A 15 4.93 -14.70 -4.13
N PHE A 16 3.70 -14.69 -4.64
CA PHE A 16 2.55 -14.18 -3.89
C PHE A 16 2.31 -14.97 -2.61
N GLY A 17 2.38 -16.31 -2.65
CA GLY A 17 2.29 -17.16 -1.46
C GLY A 17 3.37 -16.83 -0.42
N ALA A 18 4.62 -16.64 -0.86
CA ALA A 18 5.71 -16.23 0.04
C ALA A 18 5.48 -14.84 0.64
N LEU A 19 4.96 -13.89 -0.14
CA LEU A 19 4.60 -12.56 0.35
C LEU A 19 3.44 -12.61 1.37
N MET A 20 2.47 -13.52 1.18
CA MET A 20 1.41 -13.77 2.18
C MET A 20 1.97 -14.36 3.47
N LEU A 21 2.96 -15.28 3.39
CA LEU A 21 3.64 -15.79 4.59
C LEU A 21 4.41 -14.67 5.32
N VAL A 22 5.05 -13.75 4.60
CA VAL A 22 5.73 -12.60 5.21
C VAL A 22 4.75 -11.67 5.92
N LEU A 23 3.60 -11.39 5.31
CA LEU A 23 2.55 -10.60 5.96
C LEU A 23 1.93 -11.31 7.16
N LEU A 24 1.70 -12.62 7.03
CA LEU A 24 1.21 -13.45 8.13
C LEU A 24 2.18 -13.38 9.31
N LEU A 25 3.48 -13.51 9.04
CA LEU A 25 4.54 -13.40 10.03
C LEU A 25 4.48 -12.08 10.78
N ALA A 26 4.44 -10.94 10.06
CA ALA A 26 4.39 -9.62 10.66
C ALA A 26 3.10 -9.35 11.46
N SER A 27 1.96 -9.86 10.97
CA SER A 27 0.66 -9.66 11.62
C SER A 27 0.46 -10.59 12.81
N LEU A 28 0.90 -11.85 12.69
CA LEU A 28 0.79 -12.86 13.75
C LEU A 28 1.62 -12.44 14.97
N ASP A 29 2.84 -11.96 14.74
CA ASP A 29 3.73 -11.50 15.81
C ASP A 29 3.10 -10.41 16.68
N GLN A 30 2.37 -9.47 16.09
CA GLN A 30 1.68 -8.41 16.84
C GLN A 30 0.53 -8.93 17.71
N THR A 31 -0.18 -9.97 17.25
CA THR A 31 -1.37 -10.47 17.93
C THR A 31 -1.07 -11.58 18.94
N ILE A 32 -0.07 -12.42 18.67
CA ILE A 32 0.31 -13.56 19.53
C ILE A 32 0.97 -13.10 20.83
N VAL A 33 1.76 -12.00 20.79
CA VAL A 33 2.47 -11.48 21.97
C VAL A 33 1.48 -10.96 23.02
N ALA A 34 0.39 -10.36 22.60
CA ALA A 34 -0.60 -9.76 23.52
C ALA A 34 -1.18 -10.77 24.53
N THR A 35 -1.34 -12.03 24.13
CA THR A 35 -1.86 -13.11 25.00
C THR A 35 -0.85 -13.64 25.98
N ALA A 36 0.44 -13.60 25.64
CA ALA A 36 1.52 -14.11 26.48
C ALA A 36 2.07 -13.05 27.47
N LEU A 37 1.77 -11.76 27.28
CA LEU A 37 2.30 -10.67 28.09
C LEU A 37 2.14 -10.89 29.61
N PRO A 38 0.99 -11.34 30.14
CA PRO A 38 0.86 -11.58 31.58
C PRO A 38 1.84 -12.64 32.10
N THR A 39 2.04 -13.72 31.34
CA THR A 39 2.97 -14.80 31.69
C THR A 39 4.43 -14.35 31.60
N ILE A 40 4.78 -13.58 30.57
CA ILE A 40 6.11 -12.98 30.40
C ILE A 40 6.47 -12.10 31.60
N VAL A 41 5.54 -11.22 32.02
CA VAL A 41 5.73 -10.36 33.19
C VAL A 41 5.85 -11.17 34.48
N GLY A 42 5.07 -12.24 34.60
CA GLY A 42 5.16 -13.15 35.74
C GLY A 42 6.53 -13.82 35.88
N GLU A 43 7.19 -14.16 34.74
CA GLU A 43 8.51 -14.82 34.73
C GLU A 43 9.69 -13.82 34.77
N LEU A 44 9.65 -12.74 33.96
CA LEU A 44 10.76 -11.79 33.84
C LEU A 44 10.68 -10.61 34.82
N GLY A 45 9.55 -10.43 35.50
CA GLY A 45 9.26 -9.26 36.30
C GLY A 45 9.02 -8.00 35.50
N GLY A 46 9.01 -6.81 36.16
CA GLY A 46 8.96 -5.52 35.49
C GLY A 46 7.59 -5.17 34.92
N ILE A 47 6.51 -5.34 35.68
CA ILE A 47 5.13 -5.02 35.30
C ILE A 47 4.96 -3.58 34.79
N GLU A 48 5.75 -2.66 35.34
CA GLU A 48 5.80 -1.25 34.95
C GLU A 48 6.31 -1.04 33.51
N HIS A 49 7.00 -2.02 32.98
CA HIS A 49 7.56 -1.99 31.63
C HIS A 49 6.75 -2.81 30.60
N LEU A 50 5.60 -3.37 30.98
CA LEU A 50 4.78 -4.24 30.12
C LEU A 50 4.40 -3.56 28.80
N SER A 51 4.00 -2.30 28.86
CA SER A 51 3.64 -1.53 27.66
C SER A 51 4.81 -1.35 26.69
N TRP A 52 6.04 -1.29 27.21
CA TRP A 52 7.24 -1.11 26.39
C TRP A 52 7.54 -2.28 25.45
N VAL A 53 7.14 -3.50 25.80
CA VAL A 53 7.32 -4.69 24.95
C VAL A 53 6.57 -4.50 23.63
N VAL A 54 5.38 -3.91 23.65
CA VAL A 54 4.59 -3.61 22.46
C VAL A 54 5.05 -2.31 21.81
N THR A 55 5.26 -1.27 22.62
CA THR A 55 5.62 0.07 22.14
C THR A 55 6.97 0.06 21.41
N ALA A 56 7.98 -0.64 21.91
CA ALA A 56 9.30 -0.72 21.28
C ALA A 56 9.23 -1.31 19.86
N TYR A 57 8.44 -2.36 19.67
CA TYR A 57 8.19 -2.93 18.34
C TYR A 57 7.46 -1.97 17.42
N LEU A 58 6.34 -1.39 17.88
CA LEU A 58 5.52 -0.48 17.08
C LEU A 58 6.31 0.80 16.73
N LEU A 59 7.05 1.34 17.69
CA LEU A 59 7.92 2.50 17.49
C LEU A 59 8.93 2.22 16.38
N ALA A 60 9.73 1.15 16.54
CA ALA A 60 10.76 0.80 15.60
C ALA A 60 10.16 0.53 14.20
N SER A 61 9.07 -0.23 14.11
CA SER A 61 8.42 -0.56 12.83
C SER A 61 7.84 0.66 12.12
N THR A 62 7.28 1.61 12.85
CA THR A 62 6.70 2.84 12.30
C THR A 62 7.78 3.77 11.77
N VAL A 63 8.86 3.93 12.54
CA VAL A 63 9.98 4.82 12.22
C VAL A 63 10.72 4.37 10.97
N VAL A 64 10.97 3.06 10.82
CA VAL A 64 11.74 2.54 9.68
C VAL A 64 10.90 2.34 8.41
N GLY A 65 9.58 2.35 8.50
CA GLY A 65 8.68 2.12 7.36
C GLY A 65 9.00 3.00 6.14
N PRO A 66 9.06 4.33 6.26
CA PRO A 66 9.44 5.22 5.17
C PRO A 66 10.82 4.93 4.59
N LEU A 67 11.80 4.58 5.45
CA LEU A 67 13.16 4.24 5.03
C LEU A 67 13.18 2.98 4.17
N TYR A 68 12.44 1.94 4.57
CA TYR A 68 12.30 0.71 3.76
C TYR A 68 11.63 0.96 2.42
N GLY A 69 10.67 1.89 2.35
CA GLY A 69 10.08 2.33 1.09
C GLY A 69 11.14 2.88 0.15
N LYS A 70 11.92 3.85 0.61
CA LYS A 70 13.02 4.48 -0.15
C LYS A 70 14.13 3.48 -0.50
N PHE A 71 14.58 2.67 0.47
CA PHE A 71 15.62 1.67 0.22
C PHE A 71 15.16 0.61 -0.79
N GLY A 72 13.87 0.22 -0.76
CA GLY A 72 13.30 -0.68 -1.75
C GLY A 72 13.33 -0.13 -3.16
N ASP A 73 13.11 1.17 -3.30
CA ASP A 73 13.18 1.87 -4.58
C ASP A 73 14.64 2.02 -5.08
N ILE A 74 15.61 2.22 -4.17
CA ILE A 74 17.04 2.41 -4.47
C ILE A 74 17.77 1.08 -4.72
N TYR A 75 17.71 0.14 -3.76
CA TYR A 75 18.52 -1.09 -3.76
C TYR A 75 17.79 -2.30 -4.34
N GLY A 76 16.52 -2.14 -4.69
CA GLY A 76 15.67 -3.22 -5.17
C GLY A 76 14.95 -3.95 -4.04
N ARG A 77 13.67 -4.16 -4.26
CA ARG A 77 12.73 -4.66 -3.25
C ARG A 77 13.04 -6.08 -2.76
N LYS A 78 13.66 -6.93 -3.62
CA LYS A 78 14.06 -8.29 -3.23
C LYS A 78 15.06 -8.27 -2.09
N ILE A 79 16.17 -7.54 -2.27
CA ILE A 79 17.27 -7.50 -1.30
C ILE A 79 16.79 -6.87 0.01
N VAL A 80 16.06 -5.76 -0.10
CA VAL A 80 15.54 -5.04 1.06
C VAL A 80 14.54 -5.88 1.84
N LEU A 81 13.65 -6.63 1.16
CA LEU A 81 12.72 -7.56 1.82
C LEU A 81 13.48 -8.72 2.51
N GLN A 82 14.49 -9.31 1.87
CA GLN A 82 15.31 -10.36 2.48
C GLN A 82 16.04 -9.87 3.73
N ILE A 83 16.63 -8.67 3.68
CA ILE A 83 17.27 -8.05 4.85
C ILE A 83 16.25 -7.84 5.97
N ALA A 84 15.06 -7.34 5.65
CA ALA A 84 13.99 -7.12 6.63
C ALA A 84 13.56 -8.45 7.30
N ILE A 85 13.41 -9.54 6.51
CA ILE A 85 13.12 -10.88 7.05
C ILE A 85 14.23 -11.35 7.99
N VAL A 86 15.49 -11.23 7.58
CA VAL A 86 16.62 -11.64 8.41
C VAL A 86 16.67 -10.87 9.73
N ILE A 87 16.54 -9.54 9.69
CA ILE A 87 16.51 -8.71 10.90
C ILE A 87 15.34 -9.12 11.82
N PHE A 88 14.16 -9.35 11.24
CA PHE A 88 12.99 -9.79 11.98
C PHE A 88 13.22 -11.15 12.66
N LEU A 89 13.78 -12.14 11.95
CA LEU A 89 14.04 -13.47 12.49
C LEU A 89 15.13 -13.47 13.58
N VAL A 90 16.20 -12.68 13.38
CA VAL A 90 17.23 -12.50 14.42
C VAL A 90 16.62 -11.86 15.65
N GLY A 91 15.85 -10.77 15.50
CA GLY A 91 15.14 -10.13 16.61
C GLY A 91 14.20 -11.11 17.32
N SER A 92 13.46 -11.92 16.56
CA SER A 92 12.55 -12.94 17.10
C SER A 92 13.29 -14.01 17.91
N ALA A 93 14.38 -14.54 17.37
CA ALA A 93 15.23 -15.52 18.08
C ALA A 93 15.76 -14.95 19.40
N LEU A 94 16.25 -13.70 19.38
CA LEU A 94 16.74 -13.01 20.55
C LEU A 94 15.63 -12.76 21.59
N CYS A 95 14.42 -12.37 21.17
CA CYS A 95 13.27 -12.25 22.07
C CYS A 95 12.98 -13.56 22.81
N GLY A 96 13.06 -14.70 22.12
CA GLY A 96 12.92 -16.02 22.76
C GLY A 96 14.06 -16.37 23.74
N LEU A 97 15.22 -15.75 23.61
CA LEU A 97 16.38 -15.94 24.49
C LEU A 97 16.45 -14.93 25.66
N ALA A 98 15.57 -13.94 25.69
CA ALA A 98 15.60 -12.88 26.71
C ALA A 98 15.54 -13.42 28.14
N GLN A 99 16.41 -12.91 29.01
CA GLN A 99 16.55 -13.27 30.42
C GLN A 99 15.90 -12.26 31.37
N ASN A 100 15.66 -11.04 30.88
CA ASN A 100 15.03 -9.97 31.65
C ASN A 100 14.19 -9.08 30.73
N MET A 101 13.34 -8.24 31.33
CA MET A 101 12.42 -7.37 30.60
C MET A 101 13.16 -6.33 29.73
N GLY A 102 14.30 -5.80 30.16
CA GLY A 102 15.09 -4.85 29.38
C GLY A 102 15.64 -5.45 28.08
N GLU A 103 16.17 -6.66 28.15
CA GLU A 103 16.60 -7.41 26.95
C GLU A 103 15.43 -7.66 26.01
N LEU A 104 14.29 -8.11 26.52
CA LEU A 104 13.11 -8.35 25.72
C LEU A 104 12.67 -7.08 24.96
N ILE A 105 12.62 -5.93 25.64
CA ILE A 105 12.26 -4.65 25.03
C ILE A 105 13.25 -4.26 23.93
N ALA A 106 14.57 -4.39 24.18
CA ALA A 106 15.59 -4.10 23.18
C ALA A 106 15.50 -5.02 21.95
N PHE A 107 15.27 -6.31 22.19
CA PHE A 107 15.11 -7.28 21.10
C PHE A 107 13.80 -7.10 20.34
N ARG A 108 12.73 -6.64 21.01
CA ARG A 108 11.48 -6.23 20.35
C ARG A 108 11.68 -5.02 19.46
N ALA A 109 12.50 -4.04 19.87
CA ALA A 109 12.85 -2.92 18.99
C ALA A 109 13.60 -3.41 17.73
N LEU A 110 14.59 -4.30 17.89
CA LEU A 110 15.29 -4.91 16.76
C LEU A 110 14.34 -5.68 15.82
N GLN A 111 13.45 -6.49 16.39
CA GLN A 111 12.43 -7.23 15.64
C GLN A 111 11.49 -6.28 14.91
N GLY A 112 11.10 -5.16 15.53
CA GLY A 112 10.28 -4.10 14.96
C GLY A 112 10.95 -3.43 13.75
N ILE A 113 12.28 -3.25 13.76
CA ILE A 113 13.04 -2.76 12.60
C ILE A 113 12.81 -3.69 11.39
N GLY A 114 12.88 -5.01 11.58
CA GLY A 114 12.52 -5.97 10.53
C GLY A 114 11.03 -5.88 10.15
N GLY A 115 10.15 -5.88 11.15
CA GLY A 115 8.68 -5.90 10.98
C GLY A 115 8.14 -4.75 10.14
N GLY A 116 8.65 -3.53 10.31
CA GLY A 116 8.30 -2.37 9.50
C GLY A 116 8.64 -2.58 8.02
N GLY A 117 9.80 -3.20 7.75
CA GLY A 117 10.23 -3.56 6.40
C GLY A 117 9.35 -4.63 5.76
N LEU A 118 8.92 -5.64 6.54
CA LEU A 118 8.09 -6.73 6.03
C LEU A 118 6.78 -6.21 5.40
N ILE A 119 6.06 -5.36 6.09
CA ILE A 119 4.75 -4.84 5.64
C ILE A 119 4.91 -3.95 4.42
N VAL A 120 5.75 -2.90 4.53
CA VAL A 120 5.91 -1.88 3.49
C VAL A 120 6.46 -2.49 2.21
N THR A 121 7.56 -3.27 2.32
CA THR A 121 8.22 -3.84 1.14
C THR A 121 7.35 -4.91 0.47
N THR A 122 6.60 -5.72 1.23
CA THR A 122 5.68 -6.71 0.66
C THR A 122 4.59 -6.06 -0.18
N ILE A 123 3.95 -5.00 0.33
CA ILE A 123 2.91 -4.27 -0.40
C ILE A 123 3.52 -3.60 -1.65
N ALA A 124 4.73 -3.06 -1.52
CA ALA A 124 5.43 -2.44 -2.64
C ALA A 124 5.82 -3.46 -3.74
N VAL A 125 6.31 -4.67 -3.37
CA VAL A 125 6.62 -5.75 -4.31
C VAL A 125 5.40 -6.14 -5.16
N ILE A 126 4.21 -6.18 -4.57
CA ILE A 126 2.98 -6.44 -5.34
C ILE A 126 2.71 -5.30 -6.33
N GLY A 127 2.98 -4.06 -5.91
CA GLY A 127 2.93 -2.91 -6.81
C GLY A 127 3.85 -3.04 -8.04
N ASP A 128 4.97 -3.76 -7.91
CA ASP A 128 5.93 -3.98 -9.00
C ASP A 128 5.53 -5.13 -9.94
N ILE A 129 5.04 -6.23 -9.35
CA ILE A 129 4.84 -7.49 -10.08
C ILE A 129 3.47 -7.51 -10.76
N ILE A 130 2.47 -6.85 -10.15
CA ILE A 130 1.07 -6.96 -10.56
C ILE A 130 0.60 -5.64 -11.17
N PRO A 131 0.03 -5.69 -12.39
CA PRO A 131 -0.55 -4.52 -13.04
C PRO A 131 -1.61 -3.84 -12.14
N PRO A 132 -1.73 -2.51 -12.13
CA PRO A 132 -2.64 -1.77 -11.26
C PRO A 132 -4.09 -2.25 -11.30
N ARG A 133 -4.57 -2.69 -12.47
CA ARG A 133 -5.92 -3.23 -12.65
C ARG A 133 -6.16 -4.51 -11.86
N GLU A 134 -5.13 -5.36 -11.71
CA GLU A 134 -5.23 -6.64 -11.02
C GLU A 134 -4.85 -6.53 -9.52
N ARG A 135 -4.13 -5.46 -9.12
CA ARG A 135 -3.67 -5.26 -7.75
C ARG A 135 -4.79 -5.35 -6.72
N GLY A 136 -5.98 -4.83 -7.05
CA GLY A 136 -7.13 -4.88 -6.15
C GLY A 136 -7.44 -6.29 -5.67
N ARG A 137 -7.42 -7.28 -6.58
CA ARG A 137 -7.64 -8.69 -6.24
C ARG A 137 -6.58 -9.23 -5.26
N TYR A 138 -5.31 -8.93 -5.52
CA TYR A 138 -4.20 -9.43 -4.69
C TYR A 138 -4.08 -8.67 -3.36
N GLN A 139 -4.31 -7.38 -3.36
CA GLN A 139 -4.31 -6.57 -2.13
C GLN A 139 -5.48 -6.93 -1.20
N GLY A 140 -6.61 -7.40 -1.74
CA GLY A 140 -7.71 -7.92 -0.94
C GLY A 140 -7.31 -9.06 -0.01
N PHE A 141 -6.38 -9.93 -0.44
CA PHE A 141 -5.86 -11.00 0.41
C PHE A 141 -5.03 -10.50 1.61
N PHE A 142 -4.50 -9.28 1.57
CA PHE A 142 -3.80 -8.71 2.74
C PHE A 142 -4.73 -8.52 3.92
N GLY A 143 -5.94 -7.99 3.66
CA GLY A 143 -6.97 -7.91 4.69
C GLY A 143 -7.32 -9.29 5.27
N ALA A 144 -7.34 -10.32 4.41
CA ALA A 144 -7.55 -11.70 4.83
C ALA A 144 -6.46 -12.19 5.78
N VAL A 145 -5.19 -11.94 5.46
CA VAL A 145 -4.05 -12.33 6.31
C VAL A 145 -4.14 -11.66 7.68
N PHE A 146 -4.42 -10.35 7.73
CA PHE A 146 -4.61 -9.65 9.00
C PHE A 146 -5.77 -10.22 9.81
N GLY A 147 -6.91 -10.51 9.16
CA GLY A 147 -8.07 -11.12 9.81
C GLY A 147 -7.75 -12.50 10.40
N VAL A 148 -7.09 -13.35 9.63
CA VAL A 148 -6.66 -14.69 10.05
C VAL A 148 -5.68 -14.60 11.22
N SER A 149 -4.69 -13.69 11.15
CA SER A 149 -3.72 -13.48 12.23
C SER A 149 -4.37 -13.05 13.54
N THR A 150 -5.41 -12.21 13.49
CA THR A 150 -6.12 -11.71 14.67
C THR A 150 -6.87 -12.82 15.40
N VAL A 151 -7.32 -13.86 14.68
CA VAL A 151 -7.98 -15.03 15.27
C VAL A 151 -6.95 -16.08 15.71
N ILE A 152 -6.01 -16.43 14.83
CA ILE A 152 -5.02 -17.48 15.09
C ILE A 152 -4.00 -17.03 16.15
N GLY A 153 -3.65 -15.75 16.21
CA GLY A 153 -2.67 -15.22 17.16
C GLY A 153 -2.98 -15.55 18.61
N PRO A 154 -4.15 -15.14 19.14
CA PRO A 154 -4.53 -15.50 20.51
C PRO A 154 -4.65 -17.01 20.77
N LEU A 155 -5.10 -17.79 19.78
CA LEU A 155 -5.21 -19.25 19.91
C LEU A 155 -3.83 -19.90 20.04
N LEU A 156 -2.90 -19.57 19.14
CA LEU A 156 -1.53 -20.10 19.21
C LEU A 156 -0.79 -19.56 20.45
N GLY A 157 -0.96 -18.28 20.78
CA GLY A 157 -0.34 -17.68 21.94
C GLY A 157 -0.78 -18.35 23.23
N GLY A 158 -2.09 -18.58 23.39
CA GLY A 158 -2.64 -19.34 24.52
C GLY A 158 -2.11 -20.79 24.55
N PHE A 159 -2.14 -21.47 23.41
CA PHE A 159 -1.62 -22.86 23.31
C PHE A 159 -0.15 -22.95 23.73
N PHE A 160 0.71 -22.05 23.28
CA PHE A 160 2.12 -22.05 23.64
C PHE A 160 2.35 -21.73 25.12
N VAL A 161 1.57 -20.80 25.68
CA VAL A 161 1.66 -20.45 27.11
C VAL A 161 1.18 -21.60 28.00
N ASP A 162 0.10 -22.28 27.60
CA ASP A 162 -0.53 -23.33 28.41
C ASP A 162 0.21 -24.67 28.34
N HIS A 163 0.82 -25.02 27.18
CA HIS A 163 1.38 -26.37 26.94
C HIS A 163 2.90 -26.39 26.75
N LEU A 164 3.52 -25.24 26.45
CA LEU A 164 4.97 -25.11 26.23
C LEU A 164 5.53 -23.99 27.12
N THR A 165 6.29 -23.07 26.51
CA THR A 165 6.78 -21.84 27.15
C THR A 165 6.40 -20.64 26.30
N TRP A 166 6.21 -19.46 26.90
CA TRP A 166 5.94 -18.23 26.18
C TRP A 166 6.99 -17.91 25.09
N ARG A 167 8.22 -18.42 25.24
CA ARG A 167 9.30 -18.22 24.27
C ARG A 167 8.96 -18.76 22.87
N TRP A 168 8.08 -19.74 22.79
CA TRP A 168 7.62 -20.32 21.50
C TRP A 168 6.80 -19.34 20.66
N ILE A 169 6.19 -18.30 21.25
CA ILE A 169 5.52 -17.26 20.49
C ILE A 169 6.48 -16.51 19.54
N PHE A 170 7.76 -16.45 19.90
CA PHE A 170 8.82 -15.89 19.08
C PHE A 170 9.46 -16.94 18.15
N TYR A 171 9.71 -18.15 18.65
CA TYR A 171 10.36 -19.20 17.84
C TYR A 171 9.50 -19.69 16.69
N VAL A 172 8.18 -19.61 16.76
CA VAL A 172 7.27 -19.97 15.64
C VAL A 172 7.54 -19.14 14.39
N ASN A 173 8.09 -17.95 14.53
CA ASN A 173 8.45 -17.07 13.43
C ASN A 173 9.63 -17.62 12.59
N LEU A 174 10.54 -18.38 13.19
CA LEU A 174 11.76 -18.88 12.54
C LEU A 174 11.46 -19.83 11.36
N PRO A 175 10.67 -20.90 11.51
CA PRO A 175 10.36 -21.78 10.39
C PRO A 175 9.52 -21.08 9.30
N ILE A 176 8.57 -20.22 9.69
CA ILE A 176 7.71 -19.50 8.73
C ILE A 176 8.53 -18.52 7.91
N GLY A 177 9.33 -17.70 8.59
CA GLY A 177 10.16 -16.68 7.93
C GLY A 177 11.33 -17.30 7.16
N GLY A 178 11.91 -18.39 7.64
CA GLY A 178 12.93 -19.17 6.94
C GLY A 178 12.40 -19.72 5.61
N LEU A 179 11.21 -20.30 5.61
CA LEU A 179 10.54 -20.75 4.39
C LEU A 179 10.29 -19.59 3.41
N ALA A 180 9.76 -18.46 3.91
CA ALA A 180 9.54 -17.29 3.09
C ALA A 180 10.84 -16.77 2.46
N LEU A 181 11.94 -16.71 3.24
CA LEU A 181 13.26 -16.27 2.79
C LEU A 181 13.80 -17.16 1.65
N VAL A 182 13.70 -18.49 1.81
CA VAL A 182 14.14 -19.46 0.79
C VAL A 182 13.32 -19.30 -0.49
N VAL A 183 12.00 -19.24 -0.39
CA VAL A 183 11.12 -19.11 -1.57
C VAL A 183 11.37 -17.78 -2.30
N ILE A 184 11.46 -16.65 -1.57
CA ILE A 184 11.77 -15.35 -2.16
C ILE A 184 13.15 -15.36 -2.80
N GLY A 185 14.14 -15.96 -2.14
CA GLY A 185 15.50 -16.10 -2.67
C GLY A 185 15.55 -16.85 -3.99
N ALA A 186 14.84 -17.98 -4.08
CA ALA A 186 14.86 -18.87 -5.23
C ALA A 186 14.00 -18.37 -6.41
N VAL A 187 12.83 -17.78 -6.12
CA VAL A 187 11.81 -17.53 -7.16
C VAL A 187 11.75 -16.07 -7.59
N PHE A 188 12.01 -15.12 -6.67
CA PHE A 188 11.92 -13.71 -6.96
C PHE A 188 13.23 -13.17 -7.56
N HIS A 189 13.22 -12.88 -8.86
CA HIS A 189 14.33 -12.26 -9.58
C HIS A 189 13.98 -10.79 -9.83
N SER A 190 14.67 -9.88 -9.15
CA SER A 190 14.59 -8.44 -9.40
C SER A 190 15.79 -8.03 -10.25
N ARG A 191 15.54 -7.44 -11.41
CA ARG A 191 16.57 -6.74 -12.18
C ARG A 191 16.52 -5.27 -11.75
N HIS A 192 17.59 -4.81 -11.14
CA HIS A 192 17.74 -3.41 -10.72
C HIS A 192 18.85 -2.79 -11.52
N ALA A 193 18.62 -1.64 -12.13
CA ALA A 193 19.68 -0.84 -12.70
C ALA A 193 20.49 -0.24 -11.53
N GLN A 194 21.79 -0.45 -11.50
CA GLN A 194 22.67 0.17 -10.51
C GLN A 194 22.85 1.65 -10.86
N VAL A 195 22.01 2.49 -10.29
CA VAL A 195 22.20 3.94 -10.30
C VAL A 195 22.87 4.34 -8.99
N ARG A 196 23.87 5.21 -9.03
CA ARG A 196 24.47 5.75 -7.81
C ARG A 196 23.50 6.72 -7.17
N HIS A 197 22.97 6.35 -6.01
CA HIS A 197 22.04 7.15 -5.23
C HIS A 197 22.73 7.81 -4.05
N GLN A 198 22.31 9.03 -3.70
CA GLN A 198 22.70 9.72 -2.47
C GLN A 198 21.58 9.59 -1.44
N ILE A 199 21.92 9.01 -0.27
CA ILE A 199 20.95 8.85 0.83
C ILE A 199 20.99 10.11 1.69
N ASP A 200 19.82 10.69 1.95
CA ASP A 200 19.67 11.78 2.92
C ASP A 200 19.67 11.23 4.35
N TYR A 201 20.87 11.04 4.91
CA TYR A 201 21.04 10.56 6.30
C TYR A 201 20.48 11.55 7.33
N LEU A 202 20.58 12.86 7.07
CA LEU A 202 20.08 13.88 7.99
C LEU A 202 18.56 13.90 8.00
N GLY A 203 17.91 13.88 6.83
CA GLY A 203 16.47 13.75 6.74
C GLY A 203 15.97 12.46 7.38
N ALA A 204 16.68 11.33 7.18
CA ALA A 204 16.36 10.06 7.82
C ALA A 204 16.39 10.15 9.35
N ALA A 205 17.42 10.76 9.91
CA ALA A 205 17.57 10.93 11.36
C ALA A 205 16.48 11.85 11.95
N LEU A 206 16.19 12.97 11.27
CA LEU A 206 15.15 13.92 11.69
C LEU A 206 13.74 13.29 11.60
N LEU A 207 13.45 12.58 10.54
CA LEU A 207 12.18 11.85 10.39
C LEU A 207 12.04 10.77 11.47
N ALA A 208 13.08 9.96 11.67
CA ALA A 208 13.10 8.92 12.69
C ALA A 208 12.91 9.50 14.08
N GLY A 209 13.64 10.57 14.44
CA GLY A 209 13.50 11.26 15.70
C GLY A 209 12.11 11.87 15.91
N GLY A 210 11.57 12.54 14.87
CA GLY A 210 10.24 13.13 14.91
C GLY A 210 9.12 12.10 15.08
N LEU A 211 9.16 11.01 14.31
CA LEU A 211 8.22 9.90 14.44
C LEU A 211 8.35 9.20 15.81
N SER A 212 9.59 9.02 16.29
CA SER A 212 9.83 8.46 17.62
C SER A 212 9.19 9.32 18.71
N ALA A 213 9.39 10.63 18.66
CA ALA A 213 8.78 11.55 19.62
C ALA A 213 7.25 11.50 19.56
N ILE A 214 6.64 11.46 18.35
CA ILE A 214 5.19 11.33 18.16
C ILE A 214 4.67 10.04 18.78
N VAL A 215 5.28 8.89 18.46
CA VAL A 215 4.84 7.59 19.00
C VAL A 215 5.04 7.53 20.51
N LEU A 216 6.13 8.06 21.03
CA LEU A 216 6.40 8.06 22.48
C LEU A 216 5.39 8.93 23.23
N PHE A 217 5.17 10.20 22.85
CA PHE A 217 4.22 11.01 23.58
C PHE A 217 2.78 10.49 23.47
N THR A 218 2.40 9.89 22.32
CA THR A 218 1.07 9.30 22.18
C THR A 218 0.91 8.00 22.95
N SER A 219 1.95 7.19 23.10
CA SER A 219 1.89 5.92 23.83
C SER A 219 2.02 6.07 25.34
N LEU A 220 2.79 7.05 25.81
CA LEU A 220 3.11 7.25 27.22
C LEU A 220 2.23 8.32 27.89
N GLY A 221 1.68 9.25 27.09
CA GLY A 221 0.82 10.32 27.60
C GLY A 221 -0.49 9.78 28.17
N GLY A 222 -0.82 10.18 29.38
CA GLY A 222 -2.02 9.74 30.11
C GLY A 222 -1.97 8.31 30.64
N THR A 223 -0.92 7.54 30.31
CA THR A 223 -0.70 6.17 30.82
C THR A 223 0.45 6.10 31.79
N THR A 224 1.65 6.48 31.36
CA THR A 224 2.87 6.47 32.17
C THR A 224 3.15 7.86 32.79
N TRP A 225 2.92 8.92 32.01
CA TRP A 225 3.09 10.30 32.43
C TRP A 225 1.83 11.13 32.15
N PRO A 226 1.45 12.06 33.04
CA PRO A 226 0.36 13.00 32.77
C PRO A 226 0.59 13.80 31.46
N TRP A 227 -0.46 14.18 30.78
CA TRP A 227 -0.37 14.95 29.54
C TRP A 227 0.31 16.30 29.66
N ASP A 228 0.24 16.93 30.85
CA ASP A 228 0.85 18.20 31.23
C ASP A 228 2.27 18.06 31.78
N SER A 229 2.81 16.85 31.85
CA SER A 229 4.17 16.60 32.34
C SER A 229 5.23 17.16 31.38
N VAL A 230 6.35 17.61 31.97
CA VAL A 230 7.49 18.14 31.20
C VAL A 230 8.01 17.16 30.18
N GLN A 231 7.95 15.87 30.47
CA GLN A 231 8.36 14.79 29.57
C GLN A 231 7.47 14.73 28.32
N ILE A 232 6.15 14.75 28.49
CA ILE A 232 5.20 14.68 27.37
C ILE A 232 5.23 15.97 26.54
N VAL A 233 5.18 17.12 27.20
CA VAL A 233 5.29 18.43 26.51
C VAL A 233 6.63 18.56 25.79
N GLY A 234 7.72 18.12 26.44
CA GLY A 234 9.06 18.08 25.83
C GLY A 234 9.11 17.20 24.57
N LEU A 235 8.49 16.00 24.59
CA LEU A 235 8.37 15.12 23.42
C LEU A 235 7.51 15.73 22.31
N MET A 236 6.40 16.42 22.67
CA MET A 236 5.56 17.10 21.68
C MET A 236 6.33 18.22 20.97
N VAL A 237 7.02 19.07 21.73
CA VAL A 237 7.84 20.16 21.18
C VAL A 237 9.00 19.61 20.36
N ALA A 238 9.74 18.63 20.87
CA ALA A 238 10.84 17.98 20.16
C ALA A 238 10.36 17.33 18.85
N GLY A 239 9.24 16.61 18.90
CA GLY A 239 8.63 16.01 17.72
C GLY A 239 8.26 17.05 16.66
N ALA A 240 7.62 18.14 17.06
CA ALA A 240 7.28 19.24 16.17
C ALA A 240 8.53 19.87 15.53
N LEU A 241 9.56 20.17 16.31
CA LEU A 241 10.81 20.75 15.83
C LEU A 241 11.56 19.81 14.88
N LEU A 242 11.61 18.51 15.18
CA LEU A 242 12.26 17.50 14.35
C LEU A 242 11.53 17.31 13.00
N ILE A 243 10.19 17.30 13.00
CA ILE A 243 9.40 17.23 11.77
C ILE A 243 9.56 18.51 10.92
N VAL A 244 9.56 19.69 11.56
CA VAL A 244 9.85 20.95 10.85
C VAL A 244 11.26 20.93 10.27
N GLY A 245 12.25 20.50 11.06
CA GLY A 245 13.63 20.32 10.59
C GLY A 245 13.72 19.35 9.42
N PHE A 246 13.03 18.20 9.50
CA PHE A 246 12.90 17.24 8.40
C PHE A 246 12.35 17.91 7.14
N LEU A 247 11.23 18.63 7.21
CA LEU A 247 10.63 19.30 6.05
C LEU A 247 11.56 20.36 5.42
N LEU A 248 12.39 21.03 6.24
CA LEU A 248 13.37 22.00 5.74
C LEU A 248 14.53 21.33 5.00
N VAL A 249 15.03 20.20 5.54
CA VAL A 249 16.11 19.41 4.91
C VAL A 249 15.58 18.76 3.62
N GLU A 250 14.41 18.17 3.66
CA GLU A 250 13.75 17.48 2.55
C GLU A 250 13.56 18.37 1.32
N ARG A 251 13.28 19.67 1.54
CA ARG A 251 13.17 20.67 0.46
C ARG A 251 14.48 20.89 -0.29
N ARG A 252 15.62 20.57 0.31
CA ARG A 252 16.98 20.81 -0.24
C ARG A 252 17.69 19.52 -0.62
N ALA A 253 17.15 18.37 -0.22
CA ALA A 253 17.74 17.07 -0.52
C ALA A 253 17.71 16.80 -2.01
N SER A 254 18.83 16.32 -2.56
CA SER A 254 18.92 15.89 -3.96
C SER A 254 18.08 14.65 -4.23
N GLU A 255 18.00 13.75 -3.26
CA GLU A 255 17.16 12.55 -3.29
C GLU A 255 16.33 12.43 -2.01
N PRO A 256 15.16 13.09 -1.95
CA PRO A 256 14.34 13.12 -0.77
C PRO A 256 13.82 11.72 -0.37
N ILE A 257 13.63 11.48 0.95
CA ILE A 257 13.02 10.25 1.49
C ILE A 257 11.54 10.22 1.20
N VAL A 258 10.87 11.36 1.39
CA VAL A 258 9.45 11.56 1.11
C VAL A 258 9.32 12.79 0.21
N PRO A 259 9.39 12.64 -1.12
CA PRO A 259 9.29 13.78 -2.02
C PRO A 259 8.06 14.65 -1.71
N LEU A 260 8.29 15.92 -1.36
CA LEU A 260 7.22 16.84 -0.98
C LEU A 260 6.22 17.09 -2.12
N GLU A 261 6.61 16.77 -3.35
CA GLU A 261 5.73 16.77 -4.52
C GLU A 261 4.54 15.82 -4.39
N LEU A 262 4.69 14.71 -3.63
CA LEU A 262 3.60 13.80 -3.34
C LEU A 262 2.43 14.50 -2.64
N PHE A 263 2.72 15.49 -1.80
CA PHE A 263 1.69 16.28 -1.11
C PHE A 263 1.00 17.30 -2.03
N ARG A 264 1.52 17.52 -3.24
CA ARG A 264 0.82 18.28 -4.29
C ARG A 264 -0.17 17.40 -5.06
N ASN A 265 0.00 16.08 -4.99
CA ASN A 265 -0.93 15.13 -5.58
C ASN A 265 -2.18 14.99 -4.68
N ARG A 266 -3.30 15.52 -5.17
CA ARG A 266 -4.56 15.52 -4.42
C ARG A 266 -5.03 14.11 -4.01
N ILE A 267 -4.80 13.10 -4.84
CA ILE A 267 -5.21 11.72 -4.54
C ILE A 267 -4.38 11.19 -3.38
N PHE A 268 -3.06 11.38 -3.41
CA PHE A 268 -2.16 10.97 -2.33
C PHE A 268 -2.53 11.63 -0.99
N VAL A 269 -2.77 12.94 -1.00
CA VAL A 269 -3.16 13.69 0.22
C VAL A 269 -4.48 13.18 0.78
N VAL A 270 -5.51 13.02 -0.08
CA VAL A 270 -6.83 12.53 0.36
C VAL A 270 -6.73 11.10 0.89
N THR A 271 -6.03 10.21 0.19
CA THR A 271 -5.88 8.81 0.63
C THR A 271 -5.10 8.71 1.95
N SER A 272 -4.07 9.53 2.14
CA SER A 272 -3.29 9.59 3.39
C SER A 272 -4.11 10.16 4.54
N ALA A 273 -4.89 11.23 4.32
CA ALA A 273 -5.75 11.82 5.33
C ALA A 273 -6.89 10.85 5.74
N VAL A 274 -7.54 10.22 4.77
CA VAL A 274 -8.57 9.20 5.06
C VAL A 274 -7.92 8.00 5.75
N GLY A 275 -6.74 7.56 5.30
CA GLY A 275 -5.98 6.48 5.94
C GLY A 275 -5.64 6.76 7.40
N PHE A 276 -5.24 7.99 7.72
CA PHE A 276 -5.01 8.45 9.09
C PHE A 276 -6.28 8.30 9.96
N ILE A 277 -7.43 8.76 9.45
CA ILE A 277 -8.70 8.70 10.18
C ILE A 277 -9.19 7.25 10.34
N VAL A 278 -9.03 6.44 9.31
CA VAL A 278 -9.36 5.01 9.35
C VAL A 278 -8.50 4.29 10.39
N GLY A 279 -7.20 4.60 10.46
CA GLY A 279 -6.30 4.11 11.51
C GLY A 279 -6.76 4.53 12.90
N PHE A 280 -7.11 5.80 13.07
CA PHE A 280 -7.63 6.37 14.31
C PHE A 280 -8.85 5.59 14.83
N ALA A 281 -9.85 5.34 13.96
CA ALA A 281 -11.08 4.64 14.33
C ALA A 281 -10.85 3.14 14.55
N LEU A 282 -10.05 2.49 13.70
CA LEU A 282 -9.76 1.05 13.77
C LEU A 282 -9.10 0.68 15.09
N PHE A 283 -8.01 1.37 15.45
CA PHE A 283 -7.26 1.02 16.67
C PHE A 283 -8.08 1.28 17.92
N GLY A 284 -8.96 2.30 17.90
CA GLY A 284 -9.95 2.49 18.96
C GLY A 284 -10.86 1.29 19.13
N ALA A 285 -11.47 0.82 18.04
CA ALA A 285 -12.36 -0.34 18.09
C ALA A 285 -11.64 -1.62 18.53
N VAL A 286 -10.47 -1.91 17.94
CA VAL A 286 -9.70 -3.13 18.25
C VAL A 286 -9.22 -3.14 19.72
N THR A 287 -8.97 -1.99 20.31
CA THR A 287 -8.55 -1.90 21.71
C THR A 287 -9.71 -2.07 22.67
N TYR A 288 -10.83 -1.40 22.44
CA TYR A 288 -11.91 -1.32 23.45
C TYR A 288 -12.98 -2.42 23.31
N LEU A 289 -13.17 -3.02 22.13
CA LEU A 289 -14.13 -4.12 21.98
C LEU A 289 -13.75 -5.38 22.77
N PRO A 290 -12.50 -5.87 22.77
CA PRO A 290 -12.10 -6.96 23.64
C PRO A 290 -12.28 -6.66 25.12
N LEU A 291 -11.94 -5.43 25.56
CA LEU A 291 -12.13 -5.01 26.95
C LEU A 291 -13.62 -5.01 27.36
N TYR A 292 -14.49 -4.53 26.48
CA TYR A 292 -15.95 -4.62 26.70
C TYR A 292 -16.39 -6.07 26.85
N LEU A 293 -15.96 -6.97 25.97
CA LEU A 293 -16.33 -8.38 26.02
C LEU A 293 -15.81 -9.09 27.27
N GLN A 294 -14.61 -8.71 27.76
CA GLN A 294 -14.03 -9.31 28.95
C GLN A 294 -14.63 -8.75 30.25
N ILE A 295 -14.72 -7.43 30.37
CA ILE A 295 -15.12 -6.76 31.62
C ILE A 295 -16.65 -6.71 31.75
N VAL A 296 -17.37 -6.33 30.66
CA VAL A 296 -18.81 -6.12 30.72
C VAL A 296 -19.57 -7.44 30.48
N LYS A 297 -19.06 -8.31 29.59
CA LYS A 297 -19.71 -9.58 29.26
C LYS A 297 -19.12 -10.80 29.97
N GLY A 298 -18.04 -10.63 30.72
CA GLY A 298 -17.41 -11.69 31.50
C GLY A 298 -16.73 -12.80 30.68
N HIS A 299 -16.45 -12.55 29.38
CA HIS A 299 -15.80 -13.53 28.56
C HIS A 299 -14.31 -13.66 28.87
N SER A 300 -13.73 -14.85 28.72
CA SER A 300 -12.28 -15.04 28.82
C SER A 300 -11.55 -14.31 27.70
N PRO A 301 -10.24 -14.00 27.87
CA PRO A 301 -9.43 -13.39 26.81
C PRO A 301 -9.51 -14.15 25.48
N SER A 302 -9.41 -15.49 25.51
CA SER A 302 -9.51 -16.35 24.32
C SER A 302 -10.89 -16.27 23.66
N SER A 303 -11.98 -16.33 24.45
CA SER A 303 -13.34 -16.23 23.90
C SER A 303 -13.66 -14.83 23.38
N SER A 304 -13.13 -13.76 24.00
CA SER A 304 -13.28 -12.39 23.49
C SER A 304 -12.56 -12.20 22.17
N GLY A 305 -11.39 -12.83 21.97
CA GLY A 305 -10.67 -12.86 20.69
C GLY A 305 -11.50 -13.57 19.60
N LEU A 306 -12.11 -14.72 19.92
CA LEU A 306 -13.00 -15.41 18.98
C LEU A 306 -14.26 -14.59 18.63
N LEU A 307 -14.78 -13.82 19.58
CA LEU A 307 -15.95 -12.95 19.34
C LEU A 307 -15.63 -11.75 18.43
N LEU A 308 -14.36 -11.46 18.13
CA LEU A 308 -13.96 -10.50 17.07
C LEU A 308 -14.02 -11.11 15.66
N THR A 309 -14.23 -12.43 15.54
CA THR A 309 -14.30 -13.12 14.23
C THR A 309 -15.32 -12.49 13.27
N PRO A 310 -16.51 -12.04 13.66
CA PRO A 310 -17.45 -11.38 12.75
C PRO A 310 -16.85 -10.13 12.10
N MET A 311 -16.10 -9.30 12.85
CA MET A 311 -15.43 -8.13 12.31
C MET A 311 -14.36 -8.54 11.28
N MET A 312 -13.57 -9.57 11.60
CA MET A 312 -12.53 -10.06 10.70
C MET A 312 -13.11 -10.73 9.45
N ALA A 313 -14.21 -11.48 9.60
CA ALA A 313 -14.94 -12.05 8.47
C ALA A 313 -15.48 -10.96 7.54
N GLY A 314 -16.07 -9.91 8.10
CA GLY A 314 -16.53 -8.75 7.34
C GLY A 314 -15.40 -8.07 6.57
N LEU A 315 -14.28 -7.82 7.24
CA LEU A 315 -13.08 -7.23 6.64
C LEU A 315 -12.55 -8.11 5.49
N LEU A 316 -12.45 -9.42 5.68
CA LEU A 316 -11.98 -10.37 4.68
C LEU A 316 -12.89 -10.39 3.45
N VAL A 317 -14.19 -10.57 3.67
CA VAL A 317 -15.18 -10.67 2.58
C VAL A 317 -15.17 -9.41 1.72
N THR A 318 -15.16 -8.23 2.36
CA THR A 318 -15.21 -6.96 1.60
C THR A 318 -13.85 -6.53 1.05
N SER A 319 -12.74 -6.88 1.70
CA SER A 319 -11.41 -6.61 1.16
C SER A 319 -11.16 -7.41 -0.12
N VAL A 320 -11.47 -8.73 -0.11
CA VAL A 320 -11.35 -9.57 -1.31
C VAL A 320 -12.41 -9.19 -2.35
N GLY A 321 -13.66 -8.97 -1.92
CA GLY A 321 -14.77 -8.63 -2.80
C GLY A 321 -14.55 -7.29 -3.51
N SER A 322 -14.17 -6.24 -2.79
CA SER A 322 -13.86 -4.93 -3.39
C SER A 322 -12.69 -5.02 -4.36
N GLY A 323 -11.64 -5.79 -4.02
CA GLY A 323 -10.51 -6.02 -4.90
C GLY A 323 -10.91 -6.70 -6.22
N GLN A 324 -11.77 -7.73 -6.17
CA GLN A 324 -12.28 -8.40 -7.37
C GLN A 324 -13.18 -7.47 -8.21
N LEU A 325 -14.07 -6.72 -7.56
CA LEU A 325 -14.95 -5.78 -8.24
C LEU A 325 -14.16 -4.63 -8.89
N ILE A 326 -13.12 -4.11 -8.24
CA ILE A 326 -12.21 -3.12 -8.82
C ILE A 326 -11.52 -3.68 -10.06
N THR A 327 -11.01 -4.92 -10.00
CA THR A 327 -10.38 -5.58 -11.15
C THR A 327 -11.36 -5.72 -12.33
N ARG A 328 -12.64 -6.06 -12.03
CA ARG A 328 -13.67 -6.26 -13.06
C ARG A 328 -14.15 -4.94 -13.67
N PHE A 329 -14.45 -3.95 -12.85
CA PHE A 329 -15.09 -2.69 -13.29
C PHE A 329 -14.11 -1.55 -13.52
N GLY A 330 -12.86 -1.66 -13.06
CA GLY A 330 -11.84 -0.63 -13.19
C GLY A 330 -12.07 0.63 -12.32
N ARG A 331 -13.03 0.61 -11.40
CA ARG A 331 -13.41 1.75 -10.54
C ARG A 331 -13.12 1.44 -9.09
N TYR A 332 -12.36 2.31 -8.42
CA TYR A 332 -12.01 2.13 -7.00
C TYR A 332 -12.71 3.10 -6.04
N ARG A 333 -13.10 4.30 -6.52
CA ARG A 333 -13.67 5.38 -5.70
C ARG A 333 -14.94 4.99 -4.90
N PRO A 334 -15.89 4.20 -5.41
CA PRO A 334 -17.11 3.87 -4.67
C PRO A 334 -16.84 3.11 -3.36
N PHE A 335 -15.76 2.30 -3.31
CA PHE A 335 -15.48 1.45 -2.17
C PHE A 335 -15.06 2.21 -0.90
N PRO A 336 -14.10 3.18 -0.93
CA PRO A 336 -13.80 4.00 0.24
C PRO A 336 -15.01 4.82 0.71
N ILE A 337 -15.85 5.31 -0.20
CA ILE A 337 -17.07 6.05 0.15
C ILE A 337 -18.04 5.14 0.91
N ALA A 338 -18.38 3.97 0.36
CA ALA A 338 -19.25 3.02 1.02
C ALA A 338 -18.62 2.48 2.32
N GLY A 339 -17.31 2.22 2.30
CA GLY A 339 -16.58 1.71 3.44
C GLY A 339 -16.56 2.67 4.63
N THR A 340 -16.26 3.96 4.40
CA THR A 340 -16.28 4.98 5.47
C THR A 340 -17.69 5.29 5.97
N ALA A 341 -18.73 5.20 5.12
CA ALA A 341 -20.13 5.27 5.53
C ALA A 341 -20.49 4.13 6.48
N LEU A 342 -20.12 2.87 6.13
CA LEU A 342 -20.35 1.71 6.98
C LEU A 342 -19.55 1.79 8.29
N MET A 343 -18.32 2.31 8.27
CA MET A 343 -17.55 2.55 9.50
C MET A 343 -18.26 3.55 10.40
N THR A 344 -18.74 4.66 9.86
CA THR A 344 -19.49 5.68 10.60
C THR A 344 -20.73 5.08 11.25
N LEU A 345 -21.51 4.33 10.46
CA LEU A 345 -22.69 3.64 10.95
C LEU A 345 -22.36 2.65 12.08
N ALA A 346 -21.32 1.82 11.89
CA ALA A 346 -20.91 0.83 12.86
C ALA A 346 -20.43 1.48 14.18
N MET A 347 -19.63 2.54 14.11
CA MET A 347 -19.17 3.28 15.30
C MET A 347 -20.33 3.96 16.03
N PHE A 348 -21.29 4.51 15.28
CA PHE A 348 -22.52 5.05 15.86
C PHE A 348 -23.35 3.97 16.56
N LEU A 349 -23.55 2.80 15.93
CA LEU A 349 -24.27 1.68 16.53
C LEU A 349 -23.52 1.15 17.77
N LEU A 350 -22.18 1.03 17.71
CA LEU A 350 -21.35 0.65 18.85
C LEU A 350 -21.38 1.68 19.99
N SER A 351 -21.70 2.94 19.72
CA SER A 351 -21.88 3.92 20.80
C SER A 351 -23.07 3.61 21.71
N GLY A 352 -23.99 2.76 21.26
CA GLY A 352 -25.14 2.26 22.05
C GLY A 352 -24.84 1.03 22.91
N ILE A 353 -23.57 0.51 22.94
CA ILE A 353 -23.25 -0.67 23.76
C ILE A 353 -23.51 -0.44 25.25
N GLY A 354 -23.99 -1.47 25.92
CA GLY A 354 -24.33 -1.44 27.32
C GLY A 354 -24.34 -2.84 27.93
N VAL A 355 -24.60 -2.90 29.25
CA VAL A 355 -24.62 -4.19 29.99
C VAL A 355 -25.69 -5.13 29.46
N SER A 356 -26.85 -4.62 29.11
CA SER A 356 -28.00 -5.43 28.63
C SER A 356 -27.94 -5.82 27.15
N MET A 357 -27.03 -5.23 26.36
CA MET A 357 -26.96 -5.52 24.93
C MET A 357 -26.56 -6.97 24.68
N PRO A 358 -27.29 -7.74 23.86
CA PRO A 358 -26.93 -9.12 23.57
C PRO A 358 -25.65 -9.20 22.70
N VAL A 359 -24.83 -10.23 22.96
CA VAL A 359 -23.53 -10.41 22.28
C VAL A 359 -23.68 -10.56 20.76
N TRP A 360 -24.75 -11.24 20.30
CA TRP A 360 -25.01 -11.39 18.86
C TRP A 360 -25.24 -10.05 18.14
N LEU A 361 -25.87 -9.07 18.81
CA LEU A 361 -26.07 -7.73 18.23
C LEU A 361 -24.76 -6.97 18.15
N THR A 362 -23.91 -7.06 19.19
CA THR A 362 -22.54 -6.54 19.15
C THR A 362 -21.75 -7.19 18.00
N ALA A 363 -21.90 -8.49 17.77
CA ALA A 363 -21.25 -9.20 16.66
C ALA A 363 -21.71 -8.67 15.28
N ILE A 364 -22.99 -8.34 15.11
CA ILE A 364 -23.49 -7.70 13.88
C ILE A 364 -22.85 -6.31 13.68
N TYR A 365 -22.76 -5.49 14.73
CA TYR A 365 -22.14 -4.17 14.64
C TYR A 365 -20.64 -4.28 14.29
N MET A 366 -19.96 -5.26 14.86
CA MET A 366 -18.58 -5.58 14.52
C MET A 366 -18.44 -6.06 13.06
N LEU A 367 -19.38 -6.87 12.56
CA LEU A 367 -19.41 -7.30 11.16
C LEU A 367 -19.55 -6.10 10.20
N VAL A 368 -20.45 -5.16 10.51
CA VAL A 368 -20.63 -3.93 9.71
C VAL A 368 -19.37 -3.09 9.73
N LEU A 369 -18.69 -2.97 10.89
CA LEU A 369 -17.40 -2.30 10.99
C LEU A 369 -16.35 -2.98 10.10
N GLY A 370 -16.30 -4.31 10.14
CA GLY A 370 -15.41 -5.11 9.29
C GLY A 370 -15.66 -4.86 7.80
N PHE A 371 -16.91 -4.79 7.37
CA PHE A 371 -17.26 -4.44 5.99
C PHE A 371 -16.70 -3.07 5.58
N GLY A 372 -16.85 -2.07 6.44
CA GLY A 372 -16.31 -0.74 6.21
C GLY A 372 -14.79 -0.71 6.06
N LEU A 373 -14.09 -1.37 6.98
CA LEU A 373 -12.63 -1.46 6.99
C LEU A 373 -12.08 -2.16 5.75
N GLY A 374 -12.67 -3.30 5.37
CA GLY A 374 -12.22 -4.08 4.22
C GLY A 374 -12.38 -3.34 2.88
N MET A 375 -13.45 -2.56 2.73
CA MET A 375 -13.65 -1.72 1.54
C MET A 375 -12.71 -0.51 1.48
N THR A 376 -12.10 -0.11 2.60
CA THR A 376 -11.37 1.16 2.67
C THR A 376 -9.86 0.94 2.66
N MET A 377 -9.33 0.09 3.55
CA MET A 377 -7.89 0.03 3.86
C MET A 377 -7.01 -0.25 2.64
N GLN A 378 -7.33 -1.32 1.90
CA GLN A 378 -6.49 -1.73 0.76
C GLN A 378 -6.74 -0.87 -0.48
N VAL A 379 -7.96 -0.36 -0.62
CA VAL A 379 -8.35 0.49 -1.75
C VAL A 379 -7.67 1.85 -1.70
N LEU A 380 -7.45 2.42 -0.50
CA LEU A 380 -6.69 3.66 -0.34
C LEU A 380 -5.22 3.50 -0.78
N VAL A 381 -4.59 2.38 -0.43
CA VAL A 381 -3.22 2.07 -0.86
C VAL A 381 -3.16 1.90 -2.38
N LEU A 382 -4.11 1.17 -2.96
CA LEU A 382 -4.23 1.03 -4.41
C LEU A 382 -4.37 2.38 -5.12
N ALA A 383 -5.23 3.26 -4.60
CA ALA A 383 -5.46 4.58 -5.17
C ALA A 383 -4.20 5.46 -5.08
N ALA A 384 -3.49 5.44 -3.94
CA ALA A 384 -2.23 6.14 -3.76
C ALA A 384 -1.15 5.65 -4.74
N GLN A 385 -0.99 4.32 -4.87
CA GLN A 385 -0.05 3.71 -5.81
C GLN A 385 -0.38 4.01 -7.28
N ASN A 386 -1.67 4.05 -7.64
CA ASN A 386 -2.09 4.36 -9.00
C ASN A 386 -1.88 5.84 -9.39
N ALA A 387 -1.77 6.71 -8.40
CA ALA A 387 -1.67 8.17 -8.57
C ALA A 387 -0.22 8.68 -8.66
N VAL A 388 0.78 7.82 -8.46
CA VAL A 388 2.20 8.21 -8.45
C VAL A 388 3.00 7.47 -9.52
N PRO A 389 4.14 8.03 -9.99
CA PRO A 389 5.07 7.33 -10.87
C PRO A 389 5.58 6.03 -10.25
N TYR A 390 6.09 5.13 -11.09
CA TYR A 390 6.55 3.80 -10.66
C TYR A 390 7.69 3.87 -9.63
N GLU A 391 8.61 4.81 -9.80
CA GLU A 391 9.78 5.06 -8.95
C GLU A 391 9.39 5.45 -7.52
N LEU A 392 8.20 6.01 -7.34
CA LEU A 392 7.69 6.48 -6.05
C LEU A 392 6.68 5.52 -5.39
N LEU A 393 6.47 4.31 -5.94
CA LEU A 393 5.51 3.34 -5.40
C LEU A 393 5.83 2.94 -3.96
N GLY A 394 7.12 2.74 -3.64
CA GLY A 394 7.56 2.41 -2.28
C GLY A 394 7.27 3.53 -1.30
N VAL A 395 7.61 4.75 -1.67
CA VAL A 395 7.36 5.94 -0.84
C VAL A 395 5.87 6.21 -0.67
N ALA A 396 5.06 6.08 -1.74
CA ALA A 396 3.61 6.24 -1.64
C ALA A 396 2.96 5.17 -0.75
N THR A 397 3.44 3.92 -0.82
CA THR A 397 2.97 2.81 0.01
C THR A 397 3.33 3.03 1.47
N SER A 398 4.59 3.37 1.74
CA SER A 398 5.06 3.64 3.10
C SER A 398 4.37 4.87 3.71
N GLY A 399 4.18 5.94 2.94
CA GLY A 399 3.47 7.15 3.37
C GLY A 399 2.01 6.88 3.75
N SER A 400 1.29 6.10 2.93
CA SER A 400 -0.09 5.68 3.25
C SER A 400 -0.15 4.80 4.51
N THR A 401 0.81 3.88 4.68
CA THR A 401 0.88 2.99 5.86
C THR A 401 1.25 3.79 7.10
N LEU A 402 2.22 4.68 7.01
CA LEU A 402 2.64 5.58 8.08
C LEU A 402 1.46 6.45 8.57
N SER A 403 0.74 7.08 7.64
CA SER A 403 -0.41 7.92 7.99
C SER A 403 -1.44 7.14 8.81
N ARG A 404 -1.73 5.89 8.44
CA ARG A 404 -2.64 5.01 9.17
C ARG A 404 -2.09 4.62 10.55
N GLN A 405 -0.81 4.31 10.67
CA GLN A 405 -0.20 3.92 11.95
C GLN A 405 -0.15 5.10 12.93
N VAL A 406 0.26 6.27 12.46
CA VAL A 406 0.26 7.50 13.29
C VAL A 406 -1.16 7.86 13.72
N GLY A 407 -2.13 7.78 12.78
CA GLY A 407 -3.54 7.95 13.11
C GLY A 407 -4.02 6.98 14.18
N GLY A 408 -3.63 5.72 14.09
CA GLY A 408 -3.95 4.68 15.07
C GLY A 408 -3.36 4.97 16.46
N SER A 409 -2.09 5.34 16.52
CA SER A 409 -1.42 5.68 17.77
C SER A 409 -2.08 6.87 18.47
N ILE A 410 -2.32 7.95 17.74
CA ILE A 410 -3.03 9.13 18.27
C ILE A 410 -4.46 8.78 18.67
N GLY A 411 -5.15 7.95 17.86
CA GLY A 411 -6.52 7.51 18.13
C GLY A 411 -6.65 6.77 19.46
N VAL A 412 -5.79 5.77 19.69
CA VAL A 412 -5.77 5.01 20.96
C VAL A 412 -5.54 5.94 22.14
N SER A 413 -4.62 6.89 22.01
CA SER A 413 -4.29 7.82 23.10
C SER A 413 -5.44 8.76 23.43
N ILE A 414 -6.08 9.36 22.41
CA ILE A 414 -7.22 10.27 22.62
C ILE A 414 -8.41 9.50 23.18
N PHE A 415 -8.73 8.34 22.62
CA PHE A 415 -9.80 7.49 23.13
C PHE A 415 -9.50 6.99 24.55
N GLY A 416 -8.22 6.70 24.85
CA GLY A 416 -7.77 6.36 26.19
C GLY A 416 -8.03 7.47 27.20
N ALA A 417 -7.71 8.70 26.86
CA ALA A 417 -7.95 9.87 27.70
C ALA A 417 -9.46 10.11 27.93
N ILE A 418 -10.28 10.02 26.84
CA ILE A 418 -11.75 10.14 26.95
C ILE A 418 -12.30 9.04 27.86
N PHE A 419 -11.87 7.79 27.64
CA PHE A 419 -12.34 6.64 28.40
C PHE A 419 -11.95 6.77 29.89
N ALA A 420 -10.68 7.05 30.21
CA ALA A 420 -10.18 7.14 31.57
C ALA A 420 -10.90 8.24 32.35
N ASN A 421 -11.06 9.42 31.75
CA ASN A 421 -11.76 10.54 32.39
C ASN A 421 -13.23 10.19 32.68
N ARG A 422 -13.92 9.60 31.68
CA ARG A 422 -15.33 9.19 31.87
C ARG A 422 -15.48 8.05 32.85
N LEU A 423 -14.56 7.08 32.85
CA LEU A 423 -14.56 6.00 33.82
C LEU A 423 -14.38 6.52 35.25
N ALA A 424 -13.45 7.44 35.48
CA ALA A 424 -13.26 8.07 36.79
C ALA A 424 -14.53 8.77 37.25
N THR A 425 -15.18 9.56 36.39
CA THR A 425 -16.43 10.26 36.72
C THR A 425 -17.57 9.25 37.02
N ASN A 426 -17.81 8.27 36.13
CA ASN A 426 -18.85 7.30 36.31
C ASN A 426 -18.66 6.38 37.52
N LEU A 427 -17.39 6.02 37.84
CA LEU A 427 -17.09 5.27 39.07
C LEU A 427 -17.38 6.07 40.30
N HIS A 428 -17.07 7.37 40.31
CA HIS A 428 -17.38 8.25 41.45
C HIS A 428 -18.88 8.38 41.68
N GLU A 429 -19.70 8.36 40.60
CA GLU A 429 -21.15 8.48 40.70
C GLU A 429 -21.85 7.16 41.05
N LEU A 430 -21.39 6.02 40.51
CA LEU A 430 -22.07 4.74 40.60
C LEU A 430 -21.55 3.84 41.74
N LEU A 431 -20.29 4.03 42.21
CA LEU A 431 -19.76 3.22 43.28
C LEU A 431 -20.30 3.65 44.65
N PRO A 432 -20.58 2.70 45.59
CA PRO A 432 -20.96 3.01 46.95
C PRO A 432 -19.87 3.87 47.65
N ARG A 433 -20.31 4.79 48.48
CA ARG A 433 -19.39 5.68 49.24
C ARG A 433 -18.40 4.87 50.08
N GLY A 434 -17.11 5.19 49.97
CA GLY A 434 -16.03 4.53 50.70
C GLY A 434 -15.36 3.35 50.00
N VAL A 435 -15.87 2.91 48.83
CA VAL A 435 -15.23 1.88 48.01
C VAL A 435 -14.23 2.54 47.09
N ARG A 436 -12.96 2.14 47.15
CA ARG A 436 -11.93 2.55 46.19
C ARG A 436 -11.98 1.61 44.97
N PRO A 437 -12.08 2.15 43.73
CA PRO A 437 -12.00 1.32 42.55
C PRO A 437 -10.62 0.64 42.47
N PRO A 438 -10.51 -0.56 41.89
CA PRO A 438 -9.22 -1.18 41.62
C PRO A 438 -8.35 -0.27 40.76
N ALA A 439 -7.08 -0.14 41.14
CA ALA A 439 -6.11 0.76 40.48
C ALA A 439 -5.84 0.35 38.98
N ALA A 440 -6.16 -0.88 38.59
CA ALA A 440 -6.05 -1.36 37.23
C ALA A 440 -7.35 -2.07 36.81
N ALA A 441 -7.80 -1.80 35.58
CA ALA A 441 -8.95 -2.45 34.95
C ALA A 441 -8.61 -3.89 34.48
N ALA A 442 -7.90 -4.67 35.31
CA ALA A 442 -7.62 -6.07 35.00
C ALA A 442 -8.90 -6.88 35.19
N PRO A 443 -9.36 -7.64 34.17
CA PRO A 443 -10.61 -8.40 34.25
C PRO A 443 -10.69 -9.34 35.46
N SER A 444 -9.55 -9.95 35.86
CA SER A 444 -9.46 -10.83 37.03
C SER A 444 -9.75 -10.10 38.35
N LEU A 445 -9.28 -8.85 38.49
CA LEU A 445 -9.52 -8.04 39.70
C LEU A 445 -10.98 -7.56 39.74
N VAL A 446 -11.54 -7.19 38.59
CA VAL A 446 -12.95 -6.77 38.51
C VAL A 446 -13.90 -7.91 38.86
N ASN A 447 -13.63 -9.11 38.35
CA ASN A 447 -14.45 -10.31 38.62
C ASN A 447 -14.37 -10.78 40.06
N ALA A 448 -13.35 -10.38 40.82
CA ALA A 448 -13.21 -10.70 42.24
C ALA A 448 -13.94 -9.70 43.16
N LEU A 449 -14.55 -8.65 42.62
CA LEU A 449 -15.27 -7.63 43.43
C LEU A 449 -16.59 -8.21 44.00
N PRO A 450 -17.03 -7.69 45.18
CA PRO A 450 -18.38 -8.03 45.68
C PRO A 450 -19.49 -7.73 44.67
N PRO A 451 -20.58 -8.53 44.60
CA PRO A 451 -21.57 -8.46 43.53
C PRO A 451 -22.11 -7.05 43.23
N ALA A 452 -22.42 -6.28 44.28
CA ALA A 452 -22.94 -4.90 44.14
C ALA A 452 -21.90 -3.93 43.57
N VAL A 453 -20.63 -4.06 43.96
CA VAL A 453 -19.53 -3.25 43.47
C VAL A 453 -19.17 -3.65 42.05
N HIS A 454 -19.18 -4.96 41.74
CA HIS A 454 -18.98 -5.50 40.39
C HIS A 454 -20.03 -4.95 39.42
N ALA A 455 -21.32 -5.01 39.77
CA ALA A 455 -22.38 -4.51 38.89
C ALA A 455 -22.24 -3.00 38.61
N ALA A 456 -21.94 -2.19 39.66
CA ALA A 456 -21.70 -0.75 39.48
C ALA A 456 -20.46 -0.45 38.63
N TYR A 457 -19.39 -1.24 38.79
CA TYR A 457 -18.16 -1.09 38.01
C TYR A 457 -18.41 -1.41 36.52
N VAL A 458 -19.08 -2.52 36.23
CA VAL A 458 -19.44 -2.96 34.87
C VAL A 458 -20.33 -1.94 34.17
N GLU A 459 -21.29 -1.35 34.88
CA GLU A 459 -22.14 -0.30 34.36
C GLU A 459 -21.36 0.98 34.06
N ALA A 460 -20.52 1.43 34.99
CA ALA A 460 -19.63 2.57 34.82
C ALA A 460 -18.70 2.38 33.62
N PHE A 461 -18.13 1.18 33.47
CA PHE A 461 -17.26 0.82 32.37
C PHE A 461 -17.98 0.89 31.01
N ALA A 462 -19.16 0.26 30.90
CA ALA A 462 -19.96 0.28 29.69
C ALA A 462 -20.41 1.70 29.31
N ALA A 463 -20.86 2.50 30.30
CA ALA A 463 -21.23 3.89 30.07
C ALA A 463 -20.03 4.75 29.58
N SER A 464 -18.81 4.43 30.01
CA SER A 464 -17.59 5.16 29.64
C SER A 464 -17.15 4.87 28.21
N LEU A 465 -17.59 3.76 27.60
CA LEU A 465 -17.32 3.44 26.19
C LEU A 465 -18.20 4.22 25.20
N ARG A 466 -19.37 4.65 25.59
CA ARG A 466 -20.31 5.41 24.73
C ARG A 466 -19.67 6.64 24.10
N PRO A 467 -19.06 7.57 24.84
CA PRO A 467 -18.43 8.75 24.27
C PRO A 467 -17.20 8.41 23.42
N VAL A 468 -16.49 7.31 23.68
CA VAL A 468 -15.37 6.85 22.85
C VAL A 468 -15.88 6.46 21.46
N PHE A 469 -16.89 5.59 21.37
CA PHE A 469 -17.45 5.19 20.08
C PHE A 469 -18.20 6.33 19.37
N MET A 470 -18.82 7.26 20.13
CA MET A 470 -19.45 8.43 19.54
C MET A 470 -18.41 9.37 18.92
N ALA A 471 -17.28 9.60 19.61
CA ALA A 471 -16.16 10.36 19.04
C ALA A 471 -15.57 9.66 17.80
N ALA A 472 -15.43 8.33 17.85
CA ALA A 472 -14.99 7.54 16.71
C ALA A 472 -15.96 7.63 15.51
N ALA A 473 -17.28 7.68 15.77
CA ALA A 473 -18.29 7.91 14.74
C ALA A 473 -18.16 9.29 14.10
N GLY A 474 -17.95 10.34 14.91
CA GLY A 474 -17.73 11.71 14.42
C GLY A 474 -16.49 11.82 13.52
N VAL A 475 -15.39 11.23 13.96
CA VAL A 475 -14.13 11.20 13.17
C VAL A 475 -14.32 10.38 11.89
N SER A 476 -15.03 9.24 11.95
CA SER A 476 -15.34 8.42 10.76
C SER A 476 -16.28 9.14 9.79
N LEU A 477 -17.21 9.96 10.27
CA LEU A 477 -18.07 10.81 9.44
C LEU A 477 -17.23 11.86 8.68
N PHE A 478 -16.22 12.41 9.33
CA PHE A 478 -15.28 13.31 8.67
C PHE A 478 -14.47 12.59 7.59
N ALA A 479 -14.04 11.33 7.84
CA ALA A 479 -13.42 10.51 6.78
C ALA A 479 -14.38 10.28 5.60
N PHE A 480 -15.66 9.99 5.88
CA PHE A 480 -16.68 9.85 4.84
C PHE A 480 -16.81 11.12 3.99
N ALA A 481 -16.86 12.29 4.61
CA ALA A 481 -16.86 13.56 3.87
C ALA A 481 -15.60 13.77 3.02
N LEU A 482 -14.41 13.41 3.55
CA LEU A 482 -13.16 13.51 2.81
C LEU A 482 -13.07 12.56 1.62
N THR A 483 -13.68 11.37 1.69
CA THR A 483 -13.65 10.41 0.58
C THR A 483 -14.34 10.92 -0.68
N TRP A 484 -15.28 11.85 -0.58
CA TRP A 484 -15.91 12.49 -1.73
C TRP A 484 -14.93 13.37 -2.52
N LEU A 485 -13.86 13.83 -1.89
CA LEU A 485 -12.77 14.58 -2.55
C LEU A 485 -11.83 13.68 -3.36
N LEU A 486 -11.93 12.36 -3.18
CA LEU A 486 -11.13 11.40 -3.91
C LEU A 486 -11.51 11.42 -5.40
N ARG A 487 -10.53 11.73 -6.25
CA ARG A 487 -10.71 11.67 -7.70
C ARG A 487 -10.48 10.27 -8.18
N GLU A 488 -11.29 9.83 -9.13
CA GLU A 488 -11.08 8.58 -9.83
C GLU A 488 -10.22 8.83 -11.06
N ILE A 489 -9.13 8.10 -11.17
CA ILE A 489 -8.29 8.04 -12.37
C ILE A 489 -8.32 6.61 -12.90
N PRO A 490 -8.29 6.41 -14.23
CA PRO A 490 -8.26 5.07 -14.82
C PRO A 490 -7.11 4.25 -14.22
N LEU A 491 -7.37 2.99 -13.91
CA LEU A 491 -6.32 2.09 -13.48
C LEU A 491 -5.42 1.76 -14.66
N ARG A 492 -4.11 1.94 -14.48
CA ARG A 492 -3.12 1.61 -15.51
C ARG A 492 -3.20 0.13 -15.86
N GLN A 493 -3.18 -0.19 -17.14
CA GLN A 493 -3.30 -1.59 -17.62
C GLN A 493 -1.98 -2.35 -17.56
N SER A 494 -0.84 -1.65 -17.51
CA SER A 494 0.48 -2.25 -17.36
C SER A 494 1.25 -1.57 -16.23
N ALA A 495 2.06 -2.33 -15.51
CA ALA A 495 2.97 -1.79 -14.49
C ALA A 495 4.06 -0.88 -15.10
N ARG A 496 4.23 -0.91 -16.41
CA ARG A 496 5.30 -0.25 -17.18
C ARG A 496 4.81 0.66 -18.32
N ALA A 497 3.54 1.09 -18.35
CA ALA A 497 2.99 1.80 -19.52
C ALA A 497 3.55 3.21 -19.77
N GLU A 498 4.23 3.83 -18.81
CA GLU A 498 4.92 5.12 -19.03
C GLU A 498 6.39 4.98 -19.43
N GLY A 499 7.01 3.84 -19.16
CA GLY A 499 8.39 3.53 -19.54
C GLY A 499 8.62 3.23 -21.02
N VAL A 500 7.58 3.33 -21.89
CA VAL A 500 7.83 3.12 -23.33
C VAL A 500 8.60 4.29 -23.93
N ALA A 501 8.48 5.51 -23.41
CA ALA A 501 9.32 6.64 -23.82
C ALA A 501 10.75 6.54 -23.26
N GLU A 502 10.93 6.07 -22.01
CA GLU A 502 12.23 5.75 -21.41
C GLU A 502 12.80 4.42 -21.90
N THR A 503 11.96 3.48 -22.36
CA THR A 503 12.42 2.21 -22.97
C THR A 503 13.08 2.46 -24.31
N PHE A 504 12.87 3.62 -24.93
CA PHE A 504 13.57 4.08 -26.13
C PHE A 504 14.84 4.89 -25.86
N ALA A 505 15.08 5.32 -24.61
CA ALA A 505 16.36 5.85 -24.22
C ALA A 505 17.35 4.67 -24.09
N MET A 506 18.32 4.61 -24.99
CA MET A 506 19.37 3.58 -24.94
C MET A 506 20.17 3.68 -23.64
N PRO A 507 20.48 2.55 -22.98
CA PRO A 507 21.42 2.56 -21.87
C PRO A 507 22.78 3.06 -22.38
N ARG A 508 23.34 4.04 -21.72
CA ARG A 508 24.64 4.64 -22.07
C ARG A 508 25.85 3.73 -21.81
N GLU A 509 25.67 2.48 -21.43
CA GLU A 509 26.74 1.53 -21.09
C GLU A 509 26.58 0.15 -21.76
N ALA A 510 27.71 -0.43 -22.10
CA ALA A 510 28.06 -1.40 -23.13
C ALA A 510 27.56 -2.87 -23.02
N GLU A 511 26.47 -3.20 -22.30
CA GLU A 511 25.85 -4.54 -22.35
C GLU A 511 24.51 -4.54 -23.12
N SER A 512 24.52 -3.90 -24.27
CA SER A 512 23.30 -3.43 -24.94
C SER A 512 22.63 -4.42 -25.92
N LEU A 513 23.26 -5.50 -26.33
CA LEU A 513 22.67 -6.43 -27.33
C LEU A 513 21.38 -7.10 -26.82
N PRO A 514 21.32 -7.69 -25.62
CA PRO A 514 20.09 -8.29 -25.11
C PRO A 514 18.98 -7.26 -24.81
N GLU A 515 19.35 -6.02 -24.49
CA GLU A 515 18.39 -4.93 -24.25
C GLU A 515 17.81 -4.40 -25.58
N LEU A 516 18.66 -4.28 -26.60
CA LEU A 516 18.25 -3.93 -27.96
C LEU A 516 17.32 -5.01 -28.55
N GLU A 517 17.65 -6.29 -28.43
CA GLU A 517 16.77 -7.39 -28.83
C GLU A 517 15.41 -7.32 -28.13
N ARG A 518 15.38 -6.94 -26.85
CA ARG A 518 14.14 -6.79 -26.09
C ARG A 518 13.31 -5.59 -26.57
N ILE A 519 13.96 -4.46 -26.86
CA ILE A 519 13.31 -3.24 -27.37
C ILE A 519 12.74 -3.51 -28.75
N VAL A 520 13.54 -4.10 -29.61
CA VAL A 520 13.13 -4.46 -30.99
C VAL A 520 12.01 -5.50 -30.97
N ALA A 521 12.08 -6.54 -30.12
CA ALA A 521 11.01 -7.51 -29.97
C ALA A 521 9.71 -6.90 -29.41
N THR A 522 9.83 -5.81 -28.64
CA THR A 522 8.66 -5.08 -28.12
C THR A 522 8.04 -4.18 -29.17
N LEU A 523 8.84 -3.57 -30.03
CA LEU A 523 8.39 -2.79 -31.19
C LEU A 523 7.76 -3.67 -32.28
N ALA A 524 8.32 -4.85 -32.50
CA ALA A 524 7.82 -5.83 -33.49
C ALA A 524 6.50 -6.51 -33.10
N ARG A 525 5.94 -6.24 -31.92
CA ARG A 525 4.61 -6.75 -31.56
C ARG A 525 3.54 -6.00 -32.34
N ARG A 526 2.67 -6.73 -33.03
CA ARG A 526 1.50 -6.19 -33.77
C ARG A 526 0.68 -5.18 -32.97
N GLU A 527 0.57 -5.37 -31.67
CA GLU A 527 -0.17 -4.50 -30.73
C GLU A 527 0.39 -3.08 -30.61
N ASN A 528 1.64 -2.83 -31.02
CA ASN A 528 2.33 -1.54 -30.84
C ASN A 528 2.54 -0.76 -32.16
N HIS A 529 2.27 -1.37 -33.32
CA HIS A 529 2.49 -0.73 -34.62
C HIS A 529 1.74 0.61 -34.77
N TRP A 530 0.49 0.69 -34.31
CA TRP A 530 -0.29 1.93 -34.38
C TRP A 530 0.34 3.10 -33.59
N ARG A 531 1.05 2.80 -32.48
CA ARG A 531 1.72 3.82 -31.65
C ARG A 531 2.94 4.43 -32.34
N VAL A 532 3.64 3.64 -33.14
CA VAL A 532 4.77 4.12 -33.94
C VAL A 532 4.27 5.13 -34.96
N TYR A 533 3.20 4.80 -35.69
CA TYR A 533 2.64 5.69 -36.68
C TYR A 533 1.98 6.92 -36.07
N GLN A 534 1.37 6.82 -34.89
CA GLN A 534 0.84 7.97 -34.16
C GLN A 534 1.98 8.95 -33.79
N ARG A 535 3.10 8.46 -33.29
CA ARG A 535 4.24 9.33 -32.96
C ARG A 535 4.91 9.93 -34.19
N LEU A 536 4.94 9.18 -35.29
CA LEU A 536 5.41 9.73 -36.56
C LEU A 536 4.53 10.87 -37.03
N ALA A 537 3.21 10.78 -36.88
CA ALA A 537 2.29 11.85 -37.17
C ALA A 537 2.55 13.08 -36.32
N GLU A 538 2.64 12.88 -34.98
CA GLU A 538 2.91 13.95 -34.01
C GLU A 538 4.23 14.67 -34.27
N ARG A 539 5.31 13.91 -34.56
CA ARG A 539 6.66 14.46 -34.83
C ARG A 539 6.74 15.14 -36.21
N ALA A 540 6.03 14.61 -37.19
CA ALA A 540 5.92 15.21 -38.51
C ALA A 540 4.99 16.43 -38.54
N GLU A 541 4.38 16.78 -37.41
CA GLU A 541 3.35 17.83 -37.28
C GLU A 541 2.19 17.66 -38.27
N LEU A 542 1.75 16.40 -38.47
CA LEU A 542 0.65 16.04 -39.34
C LEU A 542 -0.56 15.62 -38.52
N ASP A 543 -1.69 16.24 -38.78
CA ASP A 543 -2.99 15.83 -38.20
C ASP A 543 -3.56 14.62 -38.98
N LEU A 544 -2.85 13.49 -38.92
CA LEU A 544 -3.20 12.25 -39.61
C LEU A 544 -3.36 11.11 -38.59
N SER A 545 -4.31 10.21 -38.84
CA SER A 545 -4.46 8.99 -38.07
C SER A 545 -3.31 8.01 -38.34
N PRO A 546 -2.98 7.07 -37.43
CA PRO A 546 -1.96 6.07 -37.66
C PRO A 546 -2.11 5.26 -38.97
N ALA A 547 -3.36 4.97 -39.38
CA ALA A 547 -3.65 4.29 -40.62
C ALA A 547 -3.37 5.15 -41.87
N GLU A 548 -3.68 6.45 -41.78
CA GLU A 548 -3.37 7.42 -42.83
C GLU A 548 -1.86 7.60 -42.99
N VAL A 549 -1.11 7.70 -41.91
CA VAL A 549 0.35 7.80 -41.93
C VAL A 549 0.98 6.53 -42.47
N TRP A 550 0.48 5.34 -42.11
CA TRP A 550 0.95 4.08 -42.63
C TRP A 550 0.70 4.01 -44.14
N LEU A 551 -0.51 4.30 -44.61
CA LEU A 551 -0.89 4.26 -46.01
C LEU A 551 -0.03 5.23 -46.86
N LEU A 552 0.14 6.44 -46.37
CA LEU A 552 0.93 7.49 -47.01
C LEU A 552 2.41 7.10 -47.10
N ALA A 553 2.97 6.53 -46.02
CA ALA A 553 4.34 6.02 -46.01
C ALA A 553 4.54 4.88 -47.05
N ARG A 554 3.61 3.93 -47.12
CA ARG A 554 3.68 2.77 -48.05
C ARG A 554 3.58 3.20 -49.50
N LEU A 555 2.66 4.11 -49.80
CA LEU A 555 2.53 4.67 -51.18
C LEU A 555 3.76 5.48 -51.57
N GLY A 556 4.31 6.26 -50.66
CA GLY A 556 5.55 7.02 -50.91
C GLY A 556 6.79 6.13 -51.09
N GLU A 557 6.81 4.93 -50.50
CA GLU A 557 7.84 3.89 -50.75
C GLU A 557 7.65 3.13 -52.04
N GLY A 558 6.57 3.40 -52.81
CA GLY A 558 6.29 2.73 -54.09
C GLY A 558 5.70 1.31 -53.93
N ALA A 559 5.09 1.02 -52.79
CA ALA A 559 4.46 -0.28 -52.57
C ALA A 559 3.18 -0.43 -53.39
N GLU A 560 3.04 -1.55 -54.13
CA GLU A 560 1.77 -1.95 -54.75
C GLU A 560 0.82 -2.42 -53.64
N LEU A 561 -0.24 -1.67 -53.41
CA LEU A 561 -1.26 -1.98 -52.39
C LEU A 561 -2.60 -2.20 -53.11
N ASP A 562 -3.34 -3.21 -52.64
CA ASP A 562 -4.74 -3.36 -52.99
C ASP A 562 -5.60 -2.36 -52.22
N LEU A 563 -5.81 -1.18 -52.81
CA LEU A 563 -6.59 -0.08 -52.23
C LEU A 563 -8.11 -0.38 -52.19
N SER A 564 -8.55 -1.56 -52.67
CA SER A 564 -9.93 -2.01 -52.52
C SER A 564 -10.20 -2.72 -51.21
N ASP A 565 -9.17 -2.99 -50.40
CA ASP A 565 -9.30 -3.57 -49.05
C ASP A 565 -10.16 -2.67 -48.14
N GLU A 566 -11.24 -3.22 -47.61
CA GLU A 566 -12.20 -2.53 -46.76
C GLU A 566 -11.52 -1.90 -45.50
N HIS A 567 -10.43 -2.49 -45.01
CA HIS A 567 -9.66 -1.98 -43.86
C HIS A 567 -8.86 -0.72 -44.20
N LEU A 568 -8.54 -0.48 -45.47
CA LEU A 568 -7.80 0.68 -45.94
C LEU A 568 -8.70 1.76 -46.54
N ALA A 569 -9.96 1.42 -46.83
CA ALA A 569 -10.91 2.32 -47.48
C ALA A 569 -11.09 3.65 -46.70
N ALA A 570 -11.24 3.56 -45.39
CA ALA A 570 -11.42 4.75 -44.55
C ALA A 570 -10.19 5.68 -44.57
N ALA A 571 -8.98 5.13 -44.53
CA ALA A 571 -7.73 5.90 -44.59
C ALA A 571 -7.51 6.50 -45.99
N ARG A 572 -7.81 5.76 -47.03
CA ARG A 572 -7.76 6.22 -48.43
C ARG A 572 -8.70 7.40 -48.65
N ASP A 573 -9.96 7.24 -48.23
CA ASP A 573 -10.99 8.27 -48.44
C ASP A 573 -10.68 9.53 -47.62
N ALA A 574 -10.11 9.39 -46.40
CA ALA A 574 -9.67 10.50 -45.61
C ALA A 574 -8.46 11.25 -46.23
N LEU A 575 -7.48 10.52 -46.80
CA LEU A 575 -6.36 11.13 -47.52
C LEU A 575 -6.83 11.83 -48.79
N GLY A 576 -7.81 11.23 -49.52
CA GLY A 576 -8.45 11.86 -50.66
C GLY A 576 -9.18 13.14 -50.34
N ALA A 577 -9.98 13.14 -49.26
CA ALA A 577 -10.69 14.34 -48.80
C ALA A 577 -9.77 15.50 -48.40
N ARG A 578 -8.52 15.20 -48.03
CA ARG A 578 -7.47 16.17 -47.69
C ARG A 578 -6.60 16.58 -48.89
N GLY A 579 -6.87 16.05 -50.10
CA GLY A 579 -6.10 16.32 -51.29
C GLY A 579 -4.70 15.71 -51.34
N LEU A 580 -4.40 14.79 -50.42
CA LEU A 580 -3.08 14.13 -50.36
C LEU A 580 -2.96 12.92 -51.29
N LEU A 581 -4.11 12.33 -51.71
CA LEU A 581 -4.19 11.14 -52.57
C LEU A 581 -5.28 11.31 -53.59
N GLU A 582 -5.00 11.02 -54.87
CA GLU A 582 -5.98 10.98 -55.98
C GLU A 582 -5.68 9.78 -56.87
N ASP A 583 -6.69 8.99 -57.20
CA ASP A 583 -6.58 7.79 -58.03
C ASP A 583 -5.45 6.82 -57.63
N GLY A 584 -5.20 6.70 -56.28
CA GLY A 584 -4.15 5.82 -55.76
C GLY A 584 -2.73 6.39 -55.86
N ARG A 585 -2.56 7.64 -56.33
CA ARG A 585 -1.28 8.31 -56.44
C ARG A 585 -1.19 9.51 -55.49
N LEU A 586 0.00 9.68 -54.90
CA LEU A 586 0.26 10.84 -54.06
C LEU A 586 0.25 12.12 -54.88
N GLN A 587 -0.47 13.11 -54.40
CA GLN A 587 -0.43 14.46 -54.91
C GLN A 587 0.79 15.23 -54.37
N PRO A 588 1.23 16.38 -54.95
CA PRO A 588 2.39 17.11 -54.48
C PRO A 588 2.37 17.41 -52.98
N GLU A 589 1.18 17.69 -52.39
CA GLU A 589 0.99 17.89 -50.95
C GLU A 589 1.14 16.57 -50.18
N GLY A 590 0.74 15.43 -50.76
CA GLY A 590 0.97 14.09 -50.19
C GLY A 590 2.46 13.71 -50.22
N GLU A 591 3.19 14.05 -51.30
CA GLU A 591 4.64 13.85 -51.36
C GLU A 591 5.39 14.69 -50.31
N ALA A 592 4.97 15.94 -50.07
CA ALA A 592 5.51 16.78 -49.05
C ALA A 592 5.21 16.23 -47.62
N ALA A 593 4.03 15.68 -47.40
CA ALA A 593 3.68 15.02 -46.12
C ALA A 593 4.49 13.72 -45.93
N TYR A 594 4.71 12.94 -46.99
CA TYR A 594 5.59 11.76 -46.94
C TYR A 594 7.03 12.14 -46.61
N ALA A 595 7.58 13.20 -47.20
CA ALA A 595 8.94 13.69 -46.88
C ALA A 595 9.08 14.05 -45.40
N ARG A 596 8.07 14.69 -44.80
CA ARG A 596 8.05 14.99 -43.35
C ARG A 596 8.00 13.72 -42.51
N ILE A 597 7.25 12.71 -42.91
CA ILE A 597 7.23 11.41 -42.20
C ILE A 597 8.59 10.72 -42.26
N VAL A 598 9.28 10.77 -43.42
CA VAL A 598 10.64 10.22 -43.58
C VAL A 598 11.65 10.95 -42.68
N GLU A 599 11.56 12.26 -42.60
CA GLU A 599 12.46 13.06 -41.73
C GLU A 599 12.16 12.80 -40.25
N ALA A 600 10.90 12.79 -39.85
CA ALA A 600 10.49 12.43 -38.48
C ALA A 600 10.97 11.00 -38.09
N ARG A 601 10.97 10.04 -39.06
CA ARG A 601 11.52 8.70 -38.87
C ARG A 601 13.03 8.72 -38.69
N ARG A 602 13.77 9.53 -39.48
CA ARG A 602 15.20 9.71 -39.37
C ARG A 602 15.62 10.33 -38.04
N GLU A 603 14.94 11.38 -37.64
CA GLU A 603 15.18 12.04 -36.34
C GLU A 603 14.92 11.07 -35.18
N GLY A 604 13.80 10.30 -35.25
CA GLY A 604 13.49 9.30 -34.25
C GLY A 604 14.51 8.18 -34.15
N LEU A 605 15.09 7.75 -35.30
CA LEU A 605 16.18 6.78 -35.34
C LEU A 605 17.49 7.39 -34.85
N ALA A 606 17.79 8.66 -35.17
CA ALA A 606 18.97 9.35 -34.71
C ALA A 606 18.96 9.52 -33.18
N GLU A 607 17.80 9.89 -32.57
CA GLU A 607 17.65 9.92 -31.11
C GLU A 607 17.83 8.54 -30.45
N LEU A 608 17.31 7.49 -31.09
CA LEU A 608 17.48 6.10 -30.63
C LEU A 608 18.94 5.66 -30.66
N LEU A 609 19.74 6.20 -31.59
CA LEU A 609 21.13 5.85 -31.80
C LEU A 609 22.09 6.88 -31.18
N ASP A 610 21.57 7.93 -30.53
CA ASP A 610 22.40 8.95 -29.90
C ASP A 610 23.27 8.35 -28.77
N GLY A 611 24.60 8.46 -28.96
CA GLY A 611 25.59 7.84 -28.08
C GLY A 611 26.00 6.42 -28.45
N TRP A 612 25.52 5.87 -29.57
CA TRP A 612 25.87 4.55 -30.08
C TRP A 612 26.90 4.68 -31.21
N GLU A 613 28.02 3.93 -31.13
CA GLU A 613 29.01 3.87 -32.21
C GLU A 613 28.64 2.70 -33.16
N PRO A 614 27.90 2.95 -34.25
CA PRO A 614 27.41 1.88 -35.14
C PRO A 614 28.53 1.15 -35.87
N GLU A 615 29.72 1.72 -35.89
CA GLU A 615 30.90 1.13 -36.57
C GLU A 615 31.46 -0.11 -35.87
N ARG A 616 31.06 -0.34 -34.61
CA ARG A 616 31.49 -1.51 -33.84
C ARG A 616 30.54 -2.73 -33.93
N HIS A 617 29.39 -2.58 -34.58
CA HIS A 617 28.30 -3.59 -34.52
C HIS A 617 27.59 -3.74 -35.87
N ASP A 618 28.29 -4.20 -36.92
CA ASP A 618 27.73 -4.41 -38.26
C ASP A 618 26.54 -5.39 -38.29
N ASP A 619 26.52 -6.38 -37.38
CA ASP A 619 25.44 -7.35 -37.27
C ASP A 619 24.13 -6.70 -36.77
N VAL A 620 24.22 -5.70 -35.90
CA VAL A 620 23.07 -4.97 -35.37
C VAL A 620 22.51 -3.99 -36.41
N ARG A 621 23.38 -3.39 -37.21
CA ARG A 621 22.99 -2.52 -38.33
C ARG A 621 22.18 -3.30 -39.35
N ALA A 622 22.63 -4.50 -39.75
CA ALA A 622 21.92 -5.37 -40.65
C ALA A 622 20.58 -5.86 -40.08
N MET A 623 20.52 -6.09 -38.78
CA MET A 623 19.30 -6.48 -38.07
C MET A 623 18.27 -5.33 -37.96
N LEU A 624 18.72 -4.11 -37.68
CA LEU A 624 17.89 -2.89 -37.65
C LEU A 624 17.30 -2.56 -39.02
N ASP A 625 18.09 -2.69 -40.08
CA ASP A 625 17.63 -2.49 -41.46
C ASP A 625 16.61 -3.54 -41.88
N ARG A 626 16.74 -4.77 -41.42
CA ARG A 626 15.81 -5.85 -41.68
C ARG A 626 14.49 -5.66 -40.92
N LEU A 627 14.60 -5.28 -39.64
CA LEU A 627 13.44 -5.04 -38.80
C LEU A 627 12.68 -3.77 -39.16
N SER A 628 13.36 -2.71 -39.60
CA SER A 628 12.70 -1.50 -40.09
C SER A 628 11.85 -1.81 -41.35
N ARG A 629 12.33 -2.70 -42.23
CA ARG A 629 11.59 -3.15 -43.42
C ARG A 629 10.40 -4.04 -43.05
N GLU A 630 10.56 -4.98 -42.10
CA GLU A 630 9.47 -5.88 -41.67
C GLU A 630 8.39 -5.11 -40.86
N LEU A 631 8.77 -4.14 -40.04
CA LEU A 631 7.82 -3.30 -39.28
C LEU A 631 6.98 -2.40 -40.18
N VAL A 632 7.53 -1.92 -41.29
CA VAL A 632 6.81 -1.08 -42.27
C VAL A 632 5.89 -1.94 -43.17
N ALA A 633 6.13 -3.23 -43.29
CA ALA A 633 5.38 -4.12 -44.18
C ALA A 633 3.99 -4.53 -43.67
N GLU A 634 3.71 -4.48 -42.37
CA GLU A 634 2.45 -4.94 -41.78
C GLU A 634 1.46 -3.79 -41.49
N VAL A 635 0.18 -4.00 -41.85
CA VAL A 635 -0.92 -3.05 -41.59
C VAL A 635 -1.18 -2.97 -40.05
N PRO A 636 -1.31 -1.79 -39.45
CA PRO A 636 -1.67 -1.65 -38.03
C PRO A 636 -3.09 -2.18 -37.77
N GLN A 637 -3.23 -3.30 -37.10
CA GLN A 637 -4.54 -3.97 -36.88
C GLN A 637 -5.48 -3.23 -35.90
N THR A 638 -5.01 -2.23 -35.16
CA THR A 638 -5.81 -1.52 -34.15
C THR A 638 -6.47 -0.24 -34.62
N ALA A 639 -6.30 0.13 -35.88
CA ALA A 639 -6.93 1.33 -36.45
C ALA A 639 -8.48 1.24 -36.53
N SER A 640 -9.05 0.02 -36.52
CA SER A 640 -10.49 -0.17 -36.75
C SER A 640 -11.35 -0.07 -35.44
N ALA A 641 -10.78 -0.13 -34.26
CA ALA A 641 -11.58 -0.31 -33.04
C ALA A 641 -11.84 0.96 -32.24
N THR A 642 -11.26 2.12 -32.56
CA THR A 642 -11.34 3.30 -31.69
C THR A 642 -11.42 4.65 -32.40
N ILE A 643 -12.02 4.71 -33.59
CA ILE A 643 -12.36 6.01 -34.18
C ILE A 643 -13.75 6.43 -33.68
N VAL A 644 -13.81 6.96 -32.46
CA VAL A 644 -14.90 7.87 -32.06
C VAL A 644 -14.50 9.25 -32.60
N PRO A 645 -15.22 9.82 -33.58
CA PRO A 645 -14.90 11.14 -34.09
C PRO A 645 -15.01 12.16 -32.93
N PRO A 646 -14.12 13.15 -32.85
CA PRO A 646 -14.28 14.22 -31.88
C PRO A 646 -15.63 14.92 -32.14
N ARG A 647 -16.50 14.94 -31.13
CA ARG A 647 -17.75 15.70 -31.17
C ARG A 647 -17.44 17.14 -31.52
N GLY A 648 -17.88 17.58 -32.71
CA GLY A 648 -17.75 18.91 -33.16
C GLY A 648 -18.27 19.90 -32.10
N ARG A 649 -17.50 20.93 -31.81
CA ARG A 649 -17.97 22.09 -31.08
C ARG A 649 -19.08 22.72 -31.91
N SER A 650 -20.33 22.56 -31.49
CA SER A 650 -21.42 23.36 -32.00
C SER A 650 -21.15 24.82 -31.57
N SER A 651 -20.80 25.64 -32.53
CA SER A 651 -20.95 27.10 -32.45
C SER A 651 -22.43 27.38 -32.28
N VAL A 652 -22.82 27.83 -31.09
CA VAL A 652 -24.08 28.57 -30.90
C VAL A 652 -23.70 30.00 -30.57
N GLY A 653 -24.25 30.88 -31.38
CA GLY A 653 -24.11 32.33 -31.31
C GLY A 653 -24.70 32.97 -30.04
#